data_3fa81f7bf3555a239a8f4cfe0876ab4c
#
_entry.id   3fa81f7bf3555a239a8f4cfe0876ab4c
#
_cell.length_a   1.000
_cell.length_b   1.000
_cell.length_c   1.000
_cell.angle_alpha   90.00
_cell.angle_beta   90.00
_cell.angle_gamma   90.00
#
_symmetry.space_group_name_H-M   'P 1'
#
loop_
_entity.id
_entity.type
_entity.pdbx_description
1 polymer ?
#
loop_
_entity_poly.entity_id
_entity_poly.type
_entity_poly.pdbx_seq_one_letter_code
_entity_poly.pdbx_strand_id
1 'polypeptide(L)'
;MKPLRDLGMLWLLIGLKAWWEGANQPGLPREGDALLHAYRALEMARMWRAGVLYPRWAPDLAGGAGYPLFVFHAPLFPWLVAALSIGLGLSIEQAMKAVLMIATLGGSLGVYLLARRWKLSPPAAMTAGLAFGYMPFQLQQSNYPQYLAITLLPWLLIIVDGALRGGGFTRRWSLSLTVALLGLSHNLTALMGYLLALSYAFALGISRKSRGRNLRKALAAFALGLGMALPYLGPSLIEIPQVHLERARTGVYEMVRHFRSLPQLLRWAPIRDERWGNRPLILTIGLHQALLALPSFALGLPGRRRTWQVAVRWGWMAGLMMIFLMTPASRPLWAILPGLSYIQFPWRWLGPVGLIVALLIGFSVEMVKPSIRWPAAFGASLLLILGTLGFIYDGGSRVPFARATLADLHRYEREQLYPGLTATGELFPKWVEGWPEPPPDVVRAYARGEEPDRLDRRTLPPEALARTLRLGPLDQRWEIQVPHRTPVRFSVLGYPGWMVAVDGRPVPTWVEARAGWLWAEIPAGSHQVRLWFPGQWRWRLLDGIAIGIGLGWLIGSILRRRRRNLQDPPSGPPAGAPEPHGESLRWGATGVALLFLLALDLRLPYHLWRITRVPLDHPPGADLSVQTDFEGRIRLVGYQIDRWAVSPGETVRLTLWWRPLIDLDEDAHVYVHGIPADHPFAAAQAFQSDHVHPGDLPTRRWDPEKHYRDDHVLKIPYDLPPGPYRLRVGLYGGSNNRRWRAGSGEDDGVDLPQVLIVRRTVRALPSPVSFGEALQPVSYTHLT
;
A
#
# COMPACT_ATOMS: atom_id res chain seq x y z
N MET A 1 29.36 -20.52 18.47
CA MET A 1 28.07 -21.15 18.80
C MET A 1 27.05 -20.19 19.47
N LYS A 2 27.45 -19.30 20.41
CA LYS A 2 26.52 -18.31 21.04
C LYS A 2 25.70 -17.43 20.07
N PRO A 3 26.29 -16.78 19.02
CA PRO A 3 25.50 -15.96 18.10
C PRO A 3 24.47 -16.75 17.29
N LEU A 4 24.74 -18.01 16.97
CA LEU A 4 23.81 -18.89 16.23
C LEU A 4 22.56 -19.23 17.05
N ARG A 5 22.70 -19.36 18.37
CA ARG A 5 21.56 -19.65 19.26
C ARG A 5 20.66 -18.45 19.48
N ASP A 6 21.24 -17.27 19.67
CA ASP A 6 20.48 -16.02 19.78
C ASP A 6 19.69 -15.74 18.50
N LEU A 7 20.31 -15.97 17.34
CA LEU A 7 19.64 -15.91 16.05
C LEU A 7 18.54 -16.97 15.92
N GLY A 8 18.79 -18.20 16.38
CA GLY A 8 17.80 -19.28 16.36
C GLY A 8 16.53 -18.92 17.14
N MET A 9 16.68 -18.31 18.32
CA MET A 9 15.54 -17.88 19.12
C MET A 9 14.76 -16.71 18.52
N LEU A 10 15.47 -15.70 17.96
CA LEU A 10 14.84 -14.62 17.22
C LEU A 10 14.04 -15.15 16.02
N TRP A 11 14.64 -16.04 15.26
CA TRP A 11 14.02 -16.64 14.08
C TRP A 11 12.82 -17.51 14.44
N LEU A 12 12.89 -18.23 15.56
CA LEU A 12 11.79 -19.05 16.04
C LEU A 12 10.58 -18.19 16.40
N LEU A 13 10.76 -17.10 17.16
CA LEU A 13 9.69 -16.20 17.59
C LEU A 13 9.07 -15.44 16.41
N ILE A 14 9.90 -14.90 15.51
CA ILE A 14 9.42 -14.18 14.32
C ILE A 14 8.86 -15.17 13.28
N GLY A 15 9.50 -16.34 13.16
CA GLY A 15 9.05 -17.39 12.23
C GLY A 15 7.70 -17.97 12.62
N LEU A 16 7.46 -18.18 13.92
CA LEU A 16 6.18 -18.65 14.42
C LEU A 16 5.06 -17.64 14.14
N LYS A 17 5.35 -16.33 14.34
CA LYS A 17 4.42 -15.26 13.97
C LYS A 17 4.13 -15.27 12.46
N ALA A 18 5.16 -15.29 11.62
CA ALA A 18 5.02 -15.25 10.17
C ALA A 18 4.30 -16.49 9.62
N TRP A 19 4.55 -17.66 10.23
CA TRP A 19 3.86 -18.90 9.91
C TRP A 19 2.38 -18.83 10.27
N TRP A 20 2.07 -18.32 11.47
CA TRP A 20 0.69 -18.17 11.94
C TRP A 20 -0.11 -17.16 11.09
N GLU A 21 0.45 -15.99 10.80
CA GLU A 21 -0.24 -14.92 10.05
C GLU A 21 -0.48 -15.28 8.57
N GLY A 22 0.37 -16.08 7.99
CA GLY A 22 0.36 -16.31 6.55
C GLY A 22 0.34 -17.75 6.11
N ALA A 23 1.30 -18.55 6.57
CA ALA A 23 1.55 -19.88 6.00
C ALA A 23 0.56 -20.94 6.48
N ASN A 24 0.08 -20.84 7.73
CA ASN A 24 -0.80 -21.83 8.34
C ASN A 24 -2.24 -21.81 7.79
N GLN A 25 -2.67 -20.70 7.21
CA GLN A 25 -4.05 -20.55 6.78
C GLN A 25 -4.19 -20.69 5.26
N PRO A 26 -5.13 -21.52 4.76
CA PRO A 26 -5.37 -21.62 3.33
C PRO A 26 -6.00 -20.31 2.79
N GLY A 27 -5.68 -19.98 1.53
CA GLY A 27 -6.19 -18.81 0.86
C GLY A 27 -5.46 -17.51 1.22
N LEU A 28 -5.87 -16.45 0.55
CA LEU A 28 -5.40 -15.08 0.76
C LEU A 28 -6.53 -14.23 1.38
N PRO A 29 -6.22 -13.22 2.19
CA PRO A 29 -7.24 -12.31 2.72
C PRO A 29 -8.08 -11.70 1.60
N ARG A 30 -9.40 -11.74 1.75
CA ARG A 30 -10.36 -11.08 0.83
C ARG A 30 -10.29 -9.58 0.95
N GLU A 31 -10.04 -9.10 2.16
CA GLU A 31 -9.93 -7.67 2.48
C GLU A 31 -8.54 -7.13 2.10
N GLY A 32 -8.50 -5.88 1.65
CA GLY A 32 -7.26 -5.21 1.22
C GLY A 32 -6.75 -5.69 -0.15
N ASP A 33 -5.46 -5.42 -0.43
CA ASP A 33 -4.89 -5.59 -1.77
C ASP A 33 -4.19 -6.94 -2.00
N ALA A 34 -4.32 -7.92 -1.08
CA ALA A 34 -3.60 -9.19 -1.18
C ALA A 34 -3.92 -9.95 -2.47
N LEU A 35 -5.22 -10.06 -2.82
CA LEU A 35 -5.68 -10.71 -4.05
C LEU A 35 -5.23 -9.95 -5.30
N LEU A 36 -5.29 -8.63 -5.26
CA LEU A 36 -4.81 -7.76 -6.35
C LEU A 36 -3.33 -8.01 -6.66
N HIS A 37 -2.49 -8.12 -5.63
CA HIS A 37 -1.06 -8.43 -5.80
C HIS A 37 -0.81 -9.88 -6.21
N ALA A 38 -1.66 -10.82 -5.81
CA ALA A 38 -1.57 -12.20 -6.25
C ALA A 38 -1.89 -12.33 -7.76
N TYR A 39 -2.92 -11.63 -8.26
CA TYR A 39 -3.21 -11.60 -9.70
C TYR A 39 -2.11 -10.91 -10.51
N ARG A 40 -1.47 -9.85 -9.99
CA ARG A 40 -0.28 -9.25 -10.63
C ARG A 40 0.88 -10.24 -10.72
N ALA A 41 1.07 -11.07 -9.69
CA ALA A 41 2.09 -12.11 -9.72
C ALA A 41 1.71 -13.28 -10.64
N LEU A 42 0.44 -13.62 -10.76
CA LEU A 42 -0.07 -14.61 -11.72
C LEU A 42 0.22 -14.16 -13.16
N GLU A 43 -0.08 -12.91 -13.49
CA GLU A 43 0.25 -12.31 -14.78
C GLU A 43 1.76 -12.36 -15.07
N MET A 44 2.59 -11.97 -14.10
CA MET A 44 4.04 -12.05 -14.23
C MET A 44 4.53 -13.48 -14.50
N ALA A 45 4.03 -14.47 -13.74
CA ALA A 45 4.42 -15.88 -13.90
C ALA A 45 4.00 -16.43 -15.26
N ARG A 46 2.81 -16.03 -15.77
CA ARG A 46 2.35 -16.39 -17.10
C ARG A 46 3.26 -15.84 -18.19
N MET A 47 3.62 -14.56 -18.09
CA MET A 47 4.51 -13.91 -19.06
C MET A 47 5.91 -14.53 -19.06
N TRP A 48 6.42 -14.95 -17.89
CA TRP A 48 7.69 -15.68 -17.80
C TRP A 48 7.61 -17.04 -18.51
N ARG A 49 6.50 -17.78 -18.37
CA ARG A 49 6.29 -19.04 -19.11
C ARG A 49 6.23 -18.82 -20.62
N ALA A 50 5.76 -17.65 -21.05
CA ALA A 50 5.77 -17.25 -22.45
C ALA A 50 7.14 -16.69 -22.93
N GLY A 51 8.18 -16.69 -22.09
CA GLY A 51 9.53 -16.23 -22.40
C GLY A 51 9.76 -14.72 -22.24
N VAL A 52 8.81 -13.98 -21.69
CA VAL A 52 8.91 -12.52 -21.47
C VAL A 52 9.29 -12.26 -20.02
N LEU A 53 10.57 -12.03 -19.74
CA LEU A 53 11.07 -11.88 -18.37
C LEU A 53 10.68 -10.56 -17.71
N TYR A 54 10.52 -9.48 -18.49
CA TYR A 54 10.05 -8.19 -18.00
C TYR A 54 8.91 -7.67 -18.89
N PRO A 55 7.67 -8.11 -18.63
CA PRO A 55 6.50 -7.69 -19.39
C PRO A 55 6.08 -6.29 -18.97
N ARG A 56 6.54 -5.26 -19.64
CA ARG A 56 6.07 -3.87 -19.38
C ARG A 56 4.60 -3.69 -19.71
N TRP A 57 4.10 -4.43 -20.69
CA TRP A 57 2.69 -4.56 -21.02
C TRP A 57 2.13 -5.86 -20.47
N ALA A 58 1.04 -5.79 -19.72
CA ALA A 58 0.30 -6.93 -19.19
C ALA A 58 -0.93 -7.19 -20.06
N PRO A 59 -0.86 -8.14 -21.00
CA PRO A 59 -1.87 -8.34 -22.05
C PRO A 59 -3.21 -8.85 -21.52
N ASP A 60 -3.23 -9.51 -20.37
CA ASP A 60 -4.42 -10.16 -19.84
C ASP A 60 -5.25 -9.25 -18.93
N LEU A 61 -4.72 -8.10 -18.54
CA LEU A 61 -5.41 -7.15 -17.66
C LEU A 61 -6.43 -6.29 -18.41
N ALA A 62 -7.24 -5.57 -17.63
CA ALA A 62 -8.35 -4.75 -18.14
C ALA A 62 -9.36 -5.57 -18.96
N GLY A 63 -9.71 -6.76 -18.44
CA GLY A 63 -10.60 -7.69 -19.13
C GLY A 63 -9.99 -8.33 -20.38
N GLY A 64 -8.67 -8.29 -20.52
CA GLY A 64 -7.94 -8.77 -21.69
C GLY A 64 -7.66 -7.70 -22.74
N ALA A 65 -7.98 -6.44 -22.51
CA ALA A 65 -7.61 -5.35 -23.41
C ALA A 65 -6.12 -4.95 -23.32
N GLY A 66 -5.48 -5.39 -22.24
CA GLY A 66 -4.09 -5.11 -21.92
C GLY A 66 -3.88 -3.80 -21.15
N TYR A 67 -2.79 -3.73 -20.38
CA TYR A 67 -2.55 -2.63 -19.45
C TYR A 67 -1.04 -2.40 -19.19
N PRO A 68 -0.54 -1.16 -19.10
CA PRO A 68 0.88 -0.88 -18.89
C PRO A 68 1.31 -1.03 -17.42
N LEU A 69 0.81 -2.08 -16.73
CA LEU A 69 0.97 -2.24 -15.29
C LEU A 69 2.44 -2.19 -14.87
N PHE A 70 3.30 -3.01 -15.48
CA PHE A 70 4.69 -3.16 -15.06
C PHE A 70 5.64 -2.06 -15.58
N VAL A 71 5.13 -1.08 -16.32
CA VAL A 71 5.82 0.20 -16.52
C VAL A 71 5.85 0.98 -15.21
N PHE A 72 4.74 0.98 -14.44
CA PHE A 72 4.54 1.82 -13.26
C PHE A 72 4.58 1.06 -11.94
N HIS A 73 4.34 -0.26 -11.97
CA HIS A 73 4.36 -1.11 -10.78
C HIS A 73 5.71 -1.81 -10.62
N ALA A 74 6.32 -1.66 -9.42
CA ALA A 74 7.64 -2.19 -9.12
C ALA A 74 7.69 -3.72 -9.27
N PRO A 75 8.66 -4.27 -10.04
CA PRO A 75 8.63 -5.65 -10.49
C PRO A 75 9.18 -6.67 -9.49
N LEU A 76 9.94 -6.27 -8.46
CA LEU A 76 10.69 -7.22 -7.63
C LEU A 76 9.79 -8.22 -6.92
N PHE A 77 8.67 -7.78 -6.34
CA PHE A 77 7.76 -8.67 -5.63
C PHE A 77 7.12 -9.71 -6.59
N PRO A 78 6.44 -9.33 -7.68
CA PRO A 78 5.91 -10.29 -8.62
C PRO A 78 6.99 -11.15 -9.28
N TRP A 79 8.21 -10.67 -9.49
CA TRP A 79 9.36 -11.47 -9.97
C TRP A 79 9.73 -12.58 -8.98
N LEU A 80 9.87 -12.25 -7.70
CA LEU A 80 10.20 -13.25 -6.67
C LEU A 80 9.10 -14.32 -6.56
N VAL A 81 7.84 -13.90 -6.59
CA VAL A 81 6.71 -14.84 -6.56
C VAL A 81 6.69 -15.73 -7.80
N ALA A 82 6.87 -15.15 -9.00
CA ALA A 82 6.96 -15.91 -10.25
C ALA A 82 8.15 -16.89 -10.25
N ALA A 83 9.31 -16.44 -9.78
CA ALA A 83 10.51 -17.29 -9.69
C ALA A 83 10.31 -18.51 -8.78
N LEU A 84 9.70 -18.31 -7.59
CA LEU A 84 9.40 -19.43 -6.68
C LEU A 84 8.29 -20.32 -7.25
N SER A 85 7.27 -19.75 -7.89
CA SER A 85 6.19 -20.52 -8.50
C SER A 85 6.72 -21.41 -9.63
N ILE A 86 7.55 -20.87 -10.52
CA ILE A 86 8.07 -21.63 -11.67
C ILE A 86 9.23 -22.53 -11.25
N GLY A 87 10.17 -22.03 -10.43
CA GLY A 87 11.39 -22.77 -10.07
C GLY A 87 11.17 -23.88 -9.06
N LEU A 88 10.21 -23.71 -8.13
CA LEU A 88 9.92 -24.69 -7.08
C LEU A 88 8.54 -25.36 -7.24
N GLY A 89 7.77 -25.04 -8.27
CA GLY A 89 6.43 -25.60 -8.49
C GLY A 89 5.38 -25.14 -7.46
N LEU A 90 5.63 -24.04 -6.72
CA LEU A 90 4.69 -23.53 -5.73
C LEU A 90 3.49 -22.87 -6.43
N SER A 91 2.30 -22.94 -5.82
CA SER A 91 1.20 -22.10 -6.25
C SER A 91 1.55 -20.61 -6.00
N ILE A 92 0.89 -19.69 -6.72
CA ILE A 92 1.10 -18.24 -6.54
C ILE A 92 0.87 -17.85 -5.07
N GLU A 93 -0.17 -18.40 -4.44
CA GLU A 93 -0.45 -18.21 -3.02
C GLU A 93 0.72 -18.63 -2.12
N GLN A 94 1.22 -19.84 -2.30
CA GLN A 94 2.35 -20.37 -1.51
C GLN A 94 3.63 -19.56 -1.74
N ALA A 95 3.93 -19.21 -2.99
CA ALA A 95 5.08 -18.41 -3.34
C ALA A 95 5.01 -17.01 -2.74
N MET A 96 3.83 -16.36 -2.77
CA MET A 96 3.61 -15.06 -2.14
C MET A 96 3.83 -15.12 -0.63
N LYS A 97 3.25 -16.10 0.05
CA LYS A 97 3.44 -16.32 1.50
C LYS A 97 4.91 -16.57 1.84
N ALA A 98 5.61 -17.37 1.04
CA ALA A 98 7.04 -17.62 1.23
C ALA A 98 7.89 -16.35 1.10
N VAL A 99 7.65 -15.51 0.08
CA VAL A 99 8.35 -14.23 -0.09
C VAL A 99 8.13 -13.32 1.12
N LEU A 100 6.89 -13.19 1.61
CA LEU A 100 6.56 -12.33 2.74
C LEU A 100 7.12 -12.87 4.07
N MET A 101 7.12 -14.19 4.26
CA MET A 101 7.75 -14.83 5.42
C MET A 101 9.27 -14.60 5.43
N ILE A 102 9.95 -14.80 4.30
CA ILE A 102 11.39 -14.53 4.16
C ILE A 102 11.68 -13.04 4.41
N ALA A 103 10.83 -12.13 3.91
CA ALA A 103 10.96 -10.70 4.16
C ALA A 103 10.84 -10.37 5.66
N THR A 104 9.86 -10.96 6.36
CA THR A 104 9.67 -10.76 7.81
C THR A 104 10.89 -11.19 8.61
N LEU A 105 11.38 -12.39 8.36
CA LEU A 105 12.59 -12.94 9.00
C LEU A 105 13.82 -12.10 8.66
N GLY A 106 13.99 -11.77 7.39
CA GLY A 106 15.12 -10.97 6.88
C GLY A 106 15.14 -9.55 7.45
N GLY A 107 13.99 -8.90 7.57
CA GLY A 107 13.88 -7.55 8.13
C GLY A 107 14.26 -7.51 9.61
N SER A 108 13.70 -8.41 10.42
CA SER A 108 14.03 -8.54 11.85
C SER A 108 15.51 -8.90 12.09
N LEU A 109 16.05 -9.82 11.28
CA LEU A 109 17.49 -10.12 11.28
C LEU A 109 18.33 -8.89 10.94
N GLY A 110 17.92 -8.12 9.93
CA GLY A 110 18.60 -6.88 9.56
C GLY A 110 18.68 -5.90 10.72
N VAL A 111 17.58 -5.71 11.46
CA VAL A 111 17.57 -4.84 12.67
C VAL A 111 18.49 -5.38 13.77
N TYR A 112 18.43 -6.69 14.04
CA TYR A 112 19.36 -7.33 14.99
C TYR A 112 20.81 -7.07 14.60
N LEU A 113 21.20 -7.32 13.36
CA LEU A 113 22.56 -7.13 12.88
C LEU A 113 23.00 -5.66 12.90
N LEU A 114 22.10 -4.71 12.60
CA LEU A 114 22.37 -3.28 12.70
C LEU A 114 22.62 -2.86 14.15
N ALA A 115 21.79 -3.33 15.09
CA ALA A 115 21.96 -3.10 16.51
C ALA A 115 23.29 -3.69 17.04
N ARG A 116 23.64 -4.92 16.63
CA ARG A 116 24.93 -5.55 16.95
C ARG A 116 26.11 -4.77 16.37
N ARG A 117 25.95 -4.22 15.16
CA ARG A 117 26.96 -3.36 14.51
C ARG A 117 27.17 -2.06 15.28
N TRP A 118 26.16 -1.52 15.93
CA TRP A 118 26.25 -0.38 16.84
C TRP A 118 26.74 -0.78 18.22
N LYS A 119 27.18 -2.04 18.41
CA LYS A 119 27.72 -2.62 19.62
C LYS A 119 26.70 -2.69 20.78
N LEU A 120 25.42 -2.85 20.49
CA LEU A 120 24.45 -3.23 21.48
C LEU A 120 24.70 -4.71 21.91
N SER A 121 24.39 -5.04 23.16
CA SER A 121 24.43 -6.40 23.66
C SER A 121 23.46 -7.33 22.92
N PRO A 122 23.65 -8.65 22.96
CA PRO A 122 22.73 -9.60 22.34
C PRO A 122 21.27 -9.42 22.77
N PRO A 123 20.92 -9.30 24.07
CA PRO A 123 19.52 -9.12 24.49
C PRO A 123 18.91 -7.82 23.95
N ALA A 124 19.64 -6.71 23.96
CA ALA A 124 19.18 -5.44 23.42
C ALA A 124 18.95 -5.50 21.89
N ALA A 125 19.84 -6.16 21.16
CA ALA A 125 19.70 -6.35 19.73
C ALA A 125 18.54 -7.29 19.36
N MET A 126 18.32 -8.35 20.17
CA MET A 126 17.17 -9.26 20.00
C MET A 126 15.84 -8.54 20.21
N THR A 127 15.74 -7.73 21.29
CA THR A 127 14.54 -6.93 21.55
C THR A 127 14.27 -5.95 20.41
N ALA A 128 15.31 -5.32 19.84
CA ALA A 128 15.16 -4.46 18.66
C ALA A 128 14.62 -5.23 17.44
N GLY A 129 15.17 -6.42 17.16
CA GLY A 129 14.68 -7.28 16.07
C GLY A 129 13.23 -7.70 16.25
N LEU A 130 12.84 -8.09 17.48
CA LEU A 130 11.45 -8.40 17.84
C LEU A 130 10.55 -7.18 17.70
N ALA A 131 10.94 -6.03 18.23
CA ALA A 131 10.17 -4.80 18.14
C ALA A 131 9.84 -4.43 16.69
N PHE A 132 10.79 -4.63 15.76
CA PHE A 132 10.57 -4.43 14.34
C PHE A 132 9.56 -5.43 13.77
N GLY A 133 9.70 -6.72 14.07
CA GLY A 133 8.78 -7.75 13.58
C GLY A 133 7.36 -7.64 14.15
N TYR A 134 7.21 -7.13 15.38
CA TYR A 134 5.93 -6.91 16.07
C TYR A 134 5.46 -5.45 16.02
N MET A 135 5.93 -4.64 15.08
CA MET A 135 5.42 -3.29 14.87
C MET A 135 3.98 -3.34 14.36
N PRO A 136 3.00 -2.65 15.00
CA PRO A 136 1.59 -2.71 14.61
C PRO A 136 1.33 -2.40 13.13
N PHE A 137 2.00 -1.39 12.58
CA PHE A 137 1.90 -1.06 11.17
C PHE A 137 2.38 -2.20 10.25
N GLN A 138 3.49 -2.86 10.59
CA GLN A 138 4.03 -3.95 9.77
C GLN A 138 3.15 -5.19 9.79
N LEU A 139 2.47 -5.48 10.91
CA LEU A 139 1.50 -6.55 10.98
C LEU A 139 0.36 -6.36 9.97
N GLN A 140 -0.12 -5.13 9.82
CA GLN A 140 -1.18 -4.80 8.88
C GLN A 140 -0.70 -4.73 7.42
N GLN A 141 0.60 -4.55 7.20
CA GLN A 141 1.19 -4.46 5.87
C GLN A 141 1.84 -5.77 5.40
N SER A 142 1.79 -6.82 6.21
CA SER A 142 2.46 -8.10 5.92
C SER A 142 1.98 -8.80 4.63
N ASN A 143 0.82 -8.41 4.10
CA ASN A 143 0.25 -8.94 2.86
C ASN A 143 0.50 -8.04 1.62
N TYR A 144 1.31 -6.98 1.75
CA TYR A 144 1.52 -5.98 0.68
C TYR A 144 2.97 -5.96 0.20
N PRO A 145 3.25 -5.74 -1.11
CA PRO A 145 4.62 -5.64 -1.65
C PRO A 145 5.48 -4.57 -0.99
N GLN A 146 4.88 -3.46 -0.53
CA GLN A 146 5.61 -2.42 0.20
C GLN A 146 6.28 -2.94 1.48
N TYR A 147 5.76 -4.03 2.05
CA TYR A 147 6.37 -4.68 3.21
C TYR A 147 7.77 -5.22 2.89
N LEU A 148 7.95 -5.85 1.70
CA LEU A 148 9.27 -6.27 1.22
C LEU A 148 10.26 -5.09 1.20
N ALA A 149 9.83 -3.92 0.71
CA ALA A 149 10.68 -2.73 0.69
C ALA A 149 11.03 -2.24 2.10
N ILE A 150 10.08 -2.25 3.04
CA ILE A 150 10.31 -1.86 4.44
C ILE A 150 11.37 -2.79 5.08
N THR A 151 11.31 -4.09 4.81
CA THR A 151 12.26 -5.06 5.38
C THR A 151 13.68 -4.95 4.79
N LEU A 152 13.86 -4.27 3.67
CA LEU A 152 15.17 -3.93 3.11
C LEU A 152 15.84 -2.70 3.78
N LEU A 153 15.09 -1.85 4.49
CA LEU A 153 15.63 -0.63 5.09
C LEU A 153 16.76 -0.88 6.10
N PRO A 154 16.68 -1.84 7.04
CA PRO A 154 17.78 -2.12 7.96
C PRO A 154 19.06 -2.57 7.24
N TRP A 155 18.93 -3.33 6.16
CA TRP A 155 20.07 -3.75 5.32
C TRP A 155 20.72 -2.56 4.62
N LEU A 156 19.91 -1.62 4.11
CA LEU A 156 20.43 -0.38 3.53
C LEU A 156 21.29 0.40 4.54
N LEU A 157 20.80 0.56 5.78
CA LEU A 157 21.56 1.26 6.83
C LEU A 157 22.84 0.53 7.23
N ILE A 158 22.83 -0.82 7.33
CA ILE A 158 24.02 -1.64 7.59
C ILE A 158 25.09 -1.39 6.53
N ILE A 159 24.68 -1.38 5.27
CA ILE A 159 25.61 -1.28 4.13
C ILE A 159 26.12 0.14 3.98
N VAL A 160 25.28 1.15 4.19
CA VAL A 160 25.68 2.57 4.24
C VAL A 160 26.71 2.80 5.34
N ASP A 161 26.45 2.33 6.58
CA ASP A 161 27.42 2.42 7.69
C ASP A 161 28.74 1.74 7.31
N GLY A 162 28.69 0.59 6.63
CA GLY A 162 29.89 -0.12 6.16
C GLY A 162 30.67 0.63 5.10
N ALA A 163 29.98 1.22 4.14
CA ALA A 163 30.63 1.99 3.07
C ALA A 163 31.31 3.26 3.61
N LEU A 164 30.69 3.93 4.57
CA LEU A 164 31.23 5.14 5.21
C LEU A 164 32.42 4.87 6.14
N ARG A 165 32.52 3.68 6.73
CA ARG A 165 33.68 3.28 7.57
C ARG A 165 34.90 2.84 6.76
N GLY A 166 34.93 3.09 5.46
CA GLY A 166 36.06 2.74 4.61
C GLY A 166 35.97 1.35 4.00
N GLY A 167 34.74 0.84 3.86
CA GLY A 167 34.49 -0.44 3.23
C GLY A 167 35.02 -0.52 1.80
N GLY A 168 35.67 -1.66 1.50
CA GLY A 168 36.23 -1.95 0.19
C GLY A 168 35.17 -2.02 -0.92
N PHE A 169 35.60 -2.46 -2.08
CA PHE A 169 34.78 -2.57 -3.27
C PHE A 169 33.48 -3.40 -3.04
N THR A 170 33.57 -4.54 -2.36
CA THR A 170 32.42 -5.42 -2.07
C THR A 170 31.29 -4.70 -1.34
N ARG A 171 31.60 -3.87 -0.33
CA ARG A 171 30.57 -3.12 0.42
C ARG A 171 29.90 -2.03 -0.42
N ARG A 172 30.66 -1.41 -1.35
CA ARG A 172 30.08 -0.43 -2.29
C ARG A 172 29.18 -1.12 -3.32
N TRP A 173 29.58 -2.28 -3.79
CA TRP A 173 28.75 -3.12 -4.64
C TRP A 173 27.44 -3.51 -3.95
N SER A 174 27.53 -4.01 -2.70
CA SER A 174 26.33 -4.30 -1.90
C SER A 174 25.44 -3.08 -1.73
N LEU A 175 26.00 -1.85 -1.62
CA LEU A 175 25.22 -0.62 -1.56
C LEU A 175 24.47 -0.38 -2.87
N SER A 176 25.15 -0.47 -4.02
CA SER A 176 24.50 -0.33 -5.32
C SER A 176 23.37 -1.35 -5.51
N LEU A 177 23.63 -2.62 -5.17
CA LEU A 177 22.63 -3.68 -5.29
C LEU A 177 21.43 -3.44 -4.36
N THR A 178 21.66 -3.07 -3.10
CA THR A 178 20.58 -2.81 -2.15
C THR A 178 19.72 -1.60 -2.55
N VAL A 179 20.35 -0.55 -3.05
CA VAL A 179 19.64 0.62 -3.62
C VAL A 179 18.79 0.19 -4.82
N ALA A 180 19.34 -0.61 -5.73
CA ALA A 180 18.59 -1.12 -6.88
C ALA A 180 17.41 -1.99 -6.45
N LEU A 181 17.63 -2.97 -5.56
CA LEU A 181 16.57 -3.86 -5.07
C LEU A 181 15.46 -3.08 -4.36
N LEU A 182 15.80 -2.06 -3.58
CA LEU A 182 14.82 -1.21 -2.93
C LEU A 182 13.99 -0.42 -3.94
N GLY A 183 14.62 0.17 -4.97
CA GLY A 183 13.94 0.86 -6.07
C GLY A 183 13.00 -0.05 -6.87
N LEU A 184 13.42 -1.29 -7.09
CA LEU A 184 12.62 -2.30 -7.81
C LEU A 184 11.53 -2.95 -6.94
N SER A 185 11.52 -2.75 -5.61
CA SER A 185 10.53 -3.36 -4.71
C SER A 185 9.29 -2.49 -4.49
N HIS A 186 9.45 -1.20 -4.22
CA HIS A 186 8.35 -0.24 -4.06
C HIS A 186 8.88 1.20 -4.12
N ASN A 187 8.53 1.94 -5.16
CA ASN A 187 9.09 3.26 -5.47
C ASN A 187 8.98 4.28 -4.31
N LEU A 188 7.81 4.39 -3.68
CA LEU A 188 7.58 5.36 -2.61
C LEU A 188 8.33 4.99 -1.32
N THR A 189 8.34 3.71 -0.95
CA THR A 189 9.13 3.24 0.20
C THR A 189 10.63 3.36 -0.09
N ALA A 190 11.05 3.17 -1.34
CA ALA A 190 12.43 3.40 -1.76
C ALA A 190 12.82 4.86 -1.58
N LEU A 191 12.00 5.81 -2.04
CA LEU A 191 12.23 7.25 -1.84
C LEU A 191 12.42 7.58 -0.36
N MET A 192 11.51 7.14 0.50
CA MET A 192 11.61 7.34 1.96
C MET A 192 12.87 6.68 2.55
N GLY A 193 13.20 5.46 2.11
CA GLY A 193 14.38 4.74 2.53
C GLY A 193 15.69 5.43 2.08
N TYR A 194 15.71 6.00 0.89
CA TYR A 194 16.85 6.77 0.40
C TYR A 194 17.05 8.05 1.21
N LEU A 195 15.98 8.79 1.52
CA LEU A 195 16.05 9.97 2.39
C LEU A 195 16.55 9.60 3.79
N LEU A 196 16.06 8.49 4.35
CA LEU A 196 16.52 7.97 5.63
C LEU A 196 18.00 7.62 5.61
N ALA A 197 18.47 6.91 4.58
CA ALA A 197 19.87 6.52 4.42
C ALA A 197 20.81 7.73 4.22
N LEU A 198 20.37 8.72 3.46
CA LEU A 198 21.13 9.97 3.26
C LEU A 198 21.21 10.78 4.55
N SER A 199 20.12 10.91 5.30
CA SER A 199 20.12 11.58 6.62
C SER A 199 21.06 10.87 7.61
N TYR A 200 21.07 9.54 7.61
CA TYR A 200 21.99 8.74 8.42
C TYR A 200 23.45 8.93 7.99
N ALA A 201 23.72 8.91 6.68
CA ALA A 201 25.06 9.17 6.15
C ALA A 201 25.57 10.55 6.51
N PHE A 202 24.72 11.56 6.47
CA PHE A 202 25.01 12.93 6.88
C PHE A 202 25.34 13.02 8.38
N ALA A 203 24.48 12.48 9.25
CA ALA A 203 24.70 12.46 10.70
C ALA A 203 26.01 11.79 11.10
N LEU A 204 26.34 10.69 10.43
CA LEU A 204 27.64 10.03 10.60
C LEU A 204 28.79 10.83 10.00
N GLY A 205 28.58 11.54 8.89
CA GLY A 205 29.59 12.35 8.19
C GLY A 205 30.12 13.49 9.04
N ILE A 206 29.25 14.23 9.70
CA ILE A 206 29.59 15.36 10.58
C ILE A 206 30.50 14.90 11.76
N SER A 207 30.34 13.68 12.23
CA SER A 207 30.99 13.21 13.45
C SER A 207 32.45 12.79 13.29
N ARG A 208 33.07 12.78 12.10
CA ARG A 208 34.46 12.30 11.86
C ARG A 208 35.17 13.00 10.70
N LYS A 209 36.37 13.55 10.98
CA LYS A 209 37.24 14.32 10.05
C LYS A 209 37.70 13.57 8.78
N SER A 210 37.69 12.24 8.69
CA SER A 210 38.28 11.46 7.58
C SER A 210 37.31 11.01 6.49
N ARG A 211 36.08 11.50 6.46
CA ARG A 211 34.96 10.85 5.71
C ARG A 211 34.59 11.42 4.34
N GLY A 212 35.05 12.59 3.96
CA GLY A 212 34.66 13.20 2.66
C GLY A 212 34.91 12.30 1.44
N ARG A 213 36.07 11.59 1.42
CA ARG A 213 36.40 10.65 0.35
C ARG A 213 35.49 9.40 0.35
N ASN A 214 35.16 8.86 1.53
CA ASN A 214 34.31 7.69 1.65
C ASN A 214 32.84 8.05 1.36
N LEU A 215 32.41 9.23 1.76
CA LEU A 215 31.07 9.75 1.42
C LEU A 215 30.90 9.88 -0.11
N ARG A 216 31.86 10.51 -0.81
CA ARG A 216 31.82 10.59 -2.29
C ARG A 216 31.74 9.20 -2.94
N LYS A 217 32.52 8.22 -2.46
CA LYS A 217 32.48 6.85 -2.96
C LYS A 217 31.16 6.14 -2.65
N ALA A 218 30.54 6.42 -1.50
CA ALA A 218 29.23 5.88 -1.15
C ALA A 218 28.12 6.52 -2.00
N LEU A 219 28.15 7.83 -2.22
CA LEU A 219 27.22 8.51 -3.13
C LEU A 219 27.35 8.01 -4.58
N ALA A 220 28.59 7.79 -5.06
CA ALA A 220 28.77 7.18 -6.38
C ALA A 220 28.20 5.77 -6.46
N ALA A 221 28.39 4.93 -5.43
CA ALA A 221 27.78 3.59 -5.38
C ALA A 221 26.24 3.66 -5.29
N PHE A 222 25.72 4.65 -4.58
CA PHE A 222 24.28 4.91 -4.51
C PHE A 222 23.72 5.30 -5.90
N ALA A 223 24.37 6.23 -6.60
CA ALA A 223 24.00 6.63 -7.96
C ALA A 223 24.05 5.47 -8.95
N LEU A 224 25.07 4.60 -8.85
CA LEU A 224 25.15 3.37 -9.65
C LEU A 224 23.99 2.41 -9.34
N GLY A 225 23.55 2.31 -8.07
CA GLY A 225 22.39 1.53 -7.68
C GLY A 225 21.09 2.06 -8.30
N LEU A 226 20.91 3.38 -8.34
CA LEU A 226 19.81 4.00 -9.07
C LEU A 226 19.90 3.70 -10.57
N GLY A 227 21.12 3.76 -11.14
CA GLY A 227 21.37 3.37 -12.53
C GLY A 227 20.98 1.91 -12.84
N MET A 228 21.20 0.99 -11.91
CA MET A 228 20.77 -0.41 -12.03
C MET A 228 19.24 -0.57 -11.94
N ALA A 229 18.53 0.35 -11.32
CA ALA A 229 17.07 0.36 -11.26
C ALA A 229 16.40 1.11 -12.43
N LEU A 230 17.17 1.70 -13.34
CA LEU A 230 16.67 2.45 -14.51
C LEU A 230 15.70 1.65 -15.40
N PRO A 231 15.81 0.32 -15.58
CA PRO A 231 14.84 -0.44 -16.36
C PRO A 231 13.39 -0.28 -15.90
N TYR A 232 13.20 0.02 -14.62
CA TYR A 232 11.90 0.32 -14.03
C TYR A 232 11.70 1.83 -13.81
N LEU A 233 12.59 2.48 -13.06
CA LEU A 233 12.42 3.89 -12.66
C LEU A 233 12.38 4.84 -13.87
N GLY A 234 13.15 4.55 -14.92
CA GLY A 234 13.20 5.40 -16.10
C GLY A 234 11.87 5.41 -16.86
N PRO A 235 11.39 4.26 -17.35
CA PRO A 235 10.07 4.19 -18.01
C PRO A 235 8.94 4.70 -17.12
N SER A 236 8.91 4.36 -15.82
CA SER A 236 7.85 4.82 -14.90
C SER A 236 7.75 6.35 -14.79
N LEU A 237 8.86 7.08 -14.97
CA LEU A 237 8.87 8.55 -14.97
C LEU A 237 8.57 9.14 -16.35
N ILE A 238 9.13 8.55 -17.41
CA ILE A 238 8.99 9.05 -18.80
C ILE A 238 7.54 8.90 -19.29
N GLU A 239 6.85 7.83 -18.90
CA GLU A 239 5.52 7.50 -19.41
C GLU A 239 4.37 8.10 -18.56
N ILE A 240 4.64 8.85 -17.47
CA ILE A 240 3.60 9.54 -16.68
C ILE A 240 2.61 10.34 -17.55
N PRO A 241 3.06 11.10 -18.57
CA PRO A 241 2.15 11.86 -19.42
C PRO A 241 1.19 11.00 -20.27
N GLN A 242 1.45 9.71 -20.40
CA GLN A 242 0.66 8.79 -21.23
C GLN A 242 -0.54 8.18 -20.50
N VAL A 243 -0.66 8.37 -19.19
CA VAL A 243 -1.67 7.72 -18.34
C VAL A 243 -2.40 8.72 -17.44
N HIS A 244 -3.54 8.31 -16.89
CA HIS A 244 -4.39 9.12 -16.00
C HIS A 244 -3.94 9.10 -14.53
N LEU A 245 -2.65 9.29 -14.26
CA LEU A 245 -2.11 9.19 -12.89
C LEU A 245 -2.78 10.18 -11.90
N GLU A 246 -3.38 11.27 -12.39
CA GLU A 246 -4.15 12.20 -11.57
C GLU A 246 -5.34 11.54 -10.85
N ARG A 247 -5.96 10.49 -11.42
CA ARG A 247 -7.07 9.75 -10.80
C ARG A 247 -6.68 9.12 -9.46
N ALA A 248 -5.42 8.74 -9.29
CA ALA A 248 -4.90 8.19 -8.03
C ALA A 248 -4.81 9.21 -6.87
N ARG A 249 -5.21 10.47 -7.09
CA ARG A 249 -5.13 11.55 -6.10
C ARG A 249 -6.47 12.18 -5.77
N THR A 250 -7.56 11.63 -6.27
CA THR A 250 -8.92 12.16 -6.10
C THR A 250 -9.75 11.29 -5.18
N GLY A 251 -10.83 11.84 -4.65
CA GLY A 251 -11.79 11.13 -3.82
C GLY A 251 -11.19 10.59 -2.52
N VAL A 252 -11.34 9.31 -2.29
CA VAL A 252 -10.81 8.63 -1.09
C VAL A 252 -9.28 8.60 -1.02
N TYR A 253 -8.60 8.82 -2.15
CA TYR A 253 -7.13 8.86 -2.25
C TYR A 253 -6.55 10.25 -2.08
N GLU A 254 -7.37 11.25 -1.76
CA GLU A 254 -6.93 12.61 -1.52
C GLU A 254 -6.04 12.69 -0.27
N MET A 255 -4.82 13.17 -0.42
CA MET A 255 -3.78 13.18 0.63
C MET A 255 -4.26 13.80 1.95
N VAL A 256 -5.08 14.86 1.88
CA VAL A 256 -5.54 15.59 3.07
C VAL A 256 -6.35 14.74 4.04
N ARG A 257 -6.99 13.66 3.56
CA ARG A 257 -7.77 12.72 4.36
C ARG A 257 -6.90 11.72 5.13
N HIS A 258 -5.61 11.62 4.79
CA HIS A 258 -4.72 10.57 5.28
C HIS A 258 -3.72 11.02 6.34
N PHE A 259 -3.76 12.29 6.77
CA PHE A 259 -3.01 12.72 7.95
C PHE A 259 -3.55 12.05 9.21
N ARG A 260 -2.67 11.84 10.19
CA ARG A 260 -3.01 11.21 11.47
C ARG A 260 -2.70 12.14 12.62
N SER A 261 -3.59 12.20 13.62
CA SER A 261 -3.31 12.91 14.86
C SER A 261 -2.34 12.13 15.74
N LEU A 262 -1.63 12.80 16.67
CA LEU A 262 -0.74 12.13 17.62
C LEU A 262 -1.44 11.04 18.44
N PRO A 263 -2.67 11.22 18.96
CA PRO A 263 -3.41 10.17 19.63
C PRO A 263 -3.68 8.95 18.73
N GLN A 264 -3.92 9.14 17.43
CA GLN A 264 -4.06 8.03 16.49
C GLN A 264 -2.74 7.29 16.27
N LEU A 265 -1.62 8.01 16.20
CA LEU A 265 -0.29 7.42 16.01
C LEU A 265 0.24 6.71 17.26
N LEU A 266 -0.23 7.08 18.46
CA LEU A 266 0.20 6.56 19.76
C LEU A 266 -0.90 5.77 20.50
N ARG A 267 -1.85 5.22 19.77
CA ARG A 267 -2.96 4.50 20.38
C ARG A 267 -2.56 3.08 20.80
N TRP A 268 -3.23 2.59 21.83
CA TRP A 268 -3.23 1.17 22.18
C TRP A 268 -4.06 0.36 21.17
N ALA A 269 -3.86 -0.95 21.13
CA ALA A 269 -4.71 -1.83 20.34
C ALA A 269 -6.19 -1.66 20.75
N PRO A 270 -7.10 -1.32 19.81
CA PRO A 270 -8.51 -1.20 20.14
C PRO A 270 -9.14 -2.57 20.39
N ILE A 271 -10.29 -2.58 21.04
CA ILE A 271 -11.20 -3.72 21.01
C ILE A 271 -11.71 -3.85 19.57
N ARG A 272 -11.67 -5.05 19.03
CA ARG A 272 -12.13 -5.34 17.67
C ARG A 272 -13.50 -6.00 17.69
N ASP A 273 -14.38 -5.54 16.84
CA ASP A 273 -15.62 -6.22 16.54
C ASP A 273 -15.44 -7.04 15.25
N GLU A 274 -15.63 -8.34 15.34
CA GLU A 274 -15.49 -9.25 14.19
C GLU A 274 -16.54 -8.98 13.10
N ARG A 275 -17.69 -8.44 13.49
CA ARG A 275 -18.81 -8.15 12.59
C ARG A 275 -18.71 -6.79 11.89
N TRP A 276 -17.66 -6.01 12.15
CA TRP A 276 -17.44 -4.75 11.45
C TRP A 276 -16.74 -4.98 10.11
N GLY A 277 -17.47 -4.84 9.00
CA GLY A 277 -17.03 -5.21 7.65
C GLY A 277 -16.02 -4.26 7.02
N ASN A 278 -16.16 -2.95 7.15
CA ASN A 278 -15.25 -1.94 6.61
C ASN A 278 -14.38 -1.28 7.68
N ARG A 279 -13.69 -2.08 8.45
CA ARG A 279 -12.83 -1.58 9.54
C ARG A 279 -11.76 -0.63 9.04
N PRO A 280 -11.58 0.52 9.69
CA PRO A 280 -10.48 1.40 9.34
C PRO A 280 -9.14 0.74 9.66
N LEU A 281 -8.16 0.90 8.78
CA LEU A 281 -6.78 0.52 9.03
C LEU A 281 -6.25 1.26 10.27
N ILE A 282 -5.75 0.50 11.25
CA ILE A 282 -5.22 1.07 12.49
C ILE A 282 -3.75 1.43 12.28
N LEU A 283 -3.55 2.59 11.67
CA LEU A 283 -2.24 3.10 11.29
C LEU A 283 -1.57 3.79 12.49
N THR A 284 -0.79 3.02 13.26
CA THR A 284 -0.19 3.46 14.52
C THR A 284 1.23 2.90 14.71
N ILE A 285 2.03 3.62 15.49
CA ILE A 285 3.30 3.13 16.05
C ILE A 285 3.03 2.12 17.17
N GLY A 286 1.94 2.34 17.93
CA GLY A 286 1.61 1.62 19.13
C GLY A 286 2.16 2.31 20.39
N LEU A 287 1.27 2.58 21.36
CA LEU A 287 1.67 3.27 22.61
C LEU A 287 2.76 2.50 23.37
N HIS A 288 2.64 1.17 23.46
CA HIS A 288 3.62 0.31 24.15
C HIS A 288 5.02 0.39 23.49
N GLN A 289 5.10 0.47 22.16
CA GLN A 289 6.36 0.61 21.44
C GLN A 289 6.98 2.00 21.69
N ALA A 290 6.17 3.06 21.64
CA ALA A 290 6.62 4.41 21.93
C ALA A 290 7.18 4.53 23.37
N LEU A 291 6.45 4.00 24.36
CA LEU A 291 6.89 4.01 25.77
C LEU A 291 8.20 3.25 25.98
N LEU A 292 8.36 2.08 25.36
CA LEU A 292 9.61 1.32 25.43
C LEU A 292 10.80 2.04 24.79
N ALA A 293 10.56 2.91 23.80
CA ALA A 293 11.63 3.67 23.15
C ALA A 293 12.11 4.88 23.99
N LEU A 294 11.23 5.48 24.84
CA LEU A 294 11.51 6.72 25.57
C LEU A 294 12.81 6.71 26.39
N PRO A 295 13.15 5.66 27.17
CA PRO A 295 14.36 5.67 27.98
C PRO A 295 15.63 5.91 27.15
N SER A 296 15.66 5.48 25.89
CA SER A 296 16.81 5.66 25.00
C SER A 296 17.22 7.13 24.83
N PHE A 297 16.31 8.08 25.03
CA PHE A 297 16.58 9.51 24.91
C PHE A 297 17.77 9.95 25.77
N ALA A 298 17.89 9.40 26.97
CA ALA A 298 18.98 9.69 27.90
C ALA A 298 20.36 9.31 27.35
N LEU A 299 20.48 8.37 26.42
CA LEU A 299 21.77 8.04 25.76
C LEU A 299 22.20 9.10 24.74
N GLY A 300 21.32 9.97 24.32
CA GLY A 300 21.62 11.12 23.49
C GLY A 300 22.34 12.25 24.24
N LEU A 301 22.28 12.26 25.58
CA LEU A 301 22.86 13.30 26.43
C LEU A 301 24.40 13.20 26.47
N PRO A 302 25.13 14.30 26.83
CA PRO A 302 26.56 14.30 27.01
C PRO A 302 27.05 13.26 28.05
N GLY A 303 28.30 12.82 27.96
CA GLY A 303 28.90 11.84 28.89
C GLY A 303 28.73 10.37 28.50
N ARG A 304 28.05 10.06 27.45
CA ARG A 304 27.85 8.69 26.92
C ARG A 304 28.78 8.38 25.72
N ARG A 305 28.84 7.12 25.29
CA ARG A 305 29.64 6.72 24.10
C ARG A 305 29.25 7.52 22.87
N ARG A 306 30.18 8.27 22.30
CA ARG A 306 29.91 9.17 21.15
C ARG A 306 29.20 8.50 19.98
N THR A 307 29.50 7.22 19.73
CA THR A 307 28.84 6.47 18.65
C THR A 307 27.35 6.26 18.92
N TRP A 308 26.96 6.04 20.17
CA TRP A 308 25.58 5.88 20.59
C TRP A 308 24.85 7.21 20.60
N GLN A 309 25.50 8.28 21.08
CA GLN A 309 24.91 9.62 21.06
C GLN A 309 24.49 10.03 19.62
N VAL A 310 25.37 9.80 18.64
CA VAL A 310 25.05 10.14 17.24
C VAL A 310 23.89 9.30 16.71
N ALA A 311 23.90 7.99 16.94
CA ALA A 311 22.85 7.09 16.46
C ALA A 311 21.48 7.40 17.12
N VAL A 312 21.47 7.63 18.44
CA VAL A 312 20.24 7.93 19.19
C VAL A 312 19.70 9.32 18.84
N ARG A 313 20.56 10.35 18.78
CA ARG A 313 20.13 11.71 18.36
C ARG A 313 19.57 11.69 16.96
N TRP A 314 20.26 11.05 16.02
CA TRP A 314 19.75 10.88 14.66
C TRP A 314 18.40 10.14 14.66
N GLY A 315 18.29 9.04 15.42
CA GLY A 315 17.07 8.25 15.51
C GLY A 315 15.88 9.08 16.03
N TRP A 316 16.05 9.83 17.12
CA TRP A 316 15.02 10.71 17.66
C TRP A 316 14.66 11.84 16.70
N MET A 317 15.65 12.53 16.10
CA MET A 317 15.40 13.60 15.15
C MET A 317 14.67 13.10 13.90
N ALA A 318 15.15 12.00 13.31
CA ALA A 318 14.52 11.41 12.14
C ALA A 318 13.12 10.87 12.45
N GLY A 319 12.95 10.17 13.58
CA GLY A 319 11.66 9.65 14.03
C GLY A 319 10.64 10.76 14.27
N LEU A 320 10.99 11.80 15.02
CA LEU A 320 10.12 12.94 15.29
C LEU A 320 9.75 13.72 14.01
N MET A 321 10.73 13.92 13.10
CA MET A 321 10.45 14.53 11.79
C MET A 321 9.45 13.72 10.98
N MET A 322 9.61 12.40 10.91
CA MET A 322 8.68 11.54 10.18
C MET A 322 7.29 11.51 10.86
N ILE A 323 7.22 11.51 12.20
CA ILE A 323 5.96 11.63 12.94
C ILE A 323 5.29 12.97 12.60
N PHE A 324 6.05 14.06 12.63
CA PHE A 324 5.54 15.38 12.25
C PHE A 324 4.97 15.37 10.82
N LEU A 325 5.67 14.78 9.85
CA LEU A 325 5.21 14.66 8.46
C LEU A 325 3.88 13.87 8.31
N MET A 326 3.52 13.04 9.28
CA MET A 326 2.25 12.33 9.30
C MET A 326 1.10 13.15 9.89
N THR A 327 1.37 14.26 10.58
CA THR A 327 0.35 15.06 11.26
C THR A 327 -0.21 16.19 10.37
N PRO A 328 -1.44 16.66 10.63
CA PRO A 328 -2.02 17.80 9.90
C PRO A 328 -1.16 19.08 9.95
N ALA A 329 -0.34 19.26 10.99
CA ALA A 329 0.55 20.42 11.14
C ALA A 329 1.61 20.51 10.02
N SER A 330 1.93 19.41 9.37
CA SER A 330 2.91 19.36 8.27
C SER A 330 2.32 19.73 6.89
N ARG A 331 1.01 19.94 6.75
CA ARG A 331 0.35 20.25 5.47
C ARG A 331 1.05 21.34 4.64
N PRO A 332 1.53 22.45 5.23
CA PRO A 332 2.24 23.46 4.44
C PRO A 332 3.50 22.91 3.76
N LEU A 333 4.26 22.02 4.41
CA LEU A 333 5.44 21.38 3.79
C LEU A 333 5.07 20.48 2.61
N TRP A 334 3.97 19.76 2.71
CA TRP A 334 3.47 18.91 1.63
C TRP A 334 3.00 19.73 0.42
N ALA A 335 2.53 20.95 0.63
CA ALA A 335 2.15 21.87 -0.43
C ALA A 335 3.37 22.50 -1.13
N ILE A 336 4.42 22.84 -0.36
CA ILE A 336 5.60 23.56 -0.88
C ILE A 336 6.60 22.58 -1.55
N LEU A 337 6.74 21.36 -1.02
CA LEU A 337 7.74 20.39 -1.51
C LEU A 337 7.10 19.44 -2.53
N PRO A 338 7.28 19.68 -3.84
CA PRO A 338 6.55 18.95 -4.89
C PRO A 338 6.79 17.44 -4.84
N GLY A 339 7.94 16.98 -4.36
CA GLY A 339 8.24 15.55 -4.21
C GLY A 339 7.42 14.83 -3.15
N LEU A 340 6.98 15.52 -2.09
CA LEU A 340 6.18 14.92 -1.01
C LEU A 340 4.78 14.54 -1.47
N SER A 341 4.15 15.32 -2.36
CA SER A 341 2.80 15.04 -2.85
C SER A 341 2.68 13.69 -3.57
N TYR A 342 3.78 13.18 -4.13
CA TYR A 342 3.80 11.85 -4.76
C TYR A 342 3.72 10.70 -3.75
N ILE A 343 4.03 10.93 -2.47
CA ILE A 343 3.91 9.90 -1.43
C ILE A 343 2.44 9.54 -1.19
N GLN A 344 1.49 10.40 -1.57
CA GLN A 344 0.04 10.20 -1.54
C GLN A 344 -0.52 10.04 -0.12
N PHE A 345 0.02 9.11 0.68
CA PHE A 345 -0.44 8.81 2.03
C PHE A 345 0.64 9.15 3.07
N PRO A 346 0.47 10.24 3.85
CA PRO A 346 1.43 10.63 4.88
C PRO A 346 1.78 9.51 5.86
N TRP A 347 0.83 8.65 6.19
CA TRP A 347 1.05 7.52 7.11
C TRP A 347 2.04 6.45 6.61
N ARG A 348 2.44 6.46 5.33
CA ARG A 348 3.49 5.55 4.82
C ARG A 348 4.84 5.71 5.54
N TRP A 349 5.07 6.87 6.17
CA TRP A 349 6.24 7.07 7.03
C TRP A 349 6.28 6.15 8.25
N LEU A 350 5.18 5.49 8.62
CA LEU A 350 5.16 4.46 9.68
C LEU A 350 6.14 3.32 9.43
N GLY A 351 6.41 2.95 8.18
CA GLY A 351 7.40 1.92 7.85
C GLY A 351 8.81 2.29 8.32
N PRO A 352 9.41 3.39 7.85
CA PRO A 352 10.69 3.89 8.33
C PRO A 352 10.71 4.23 9.83
N VAL A 353 9.63 4.83 10.36
CA VAL A 353 9.50 5.11 11.81
C VAL A 353 9.58 3.82 12.62
N GLY A 354 8.95 2.74 12.16
CA GLY A 354 9.01 1.45 12.82
C GLY A 354 10.43 0.91 12.98
N LEU A 355 11.28 1.08 11.98
CA LEU A 355 12.71 0.76 12.09
C LEU A 355 13.42 1.59 13.16
N ILE A 356 13.17 2.91 13.16
CA ILE A 356 13.79 3.81 14.14
C ILE A 356 13.35 3.46 15.55
N VAL A 357 12.05 3.32 15.80
CA VAL A 357 11.48 2.98 17.11
C VAL A 357 12.04 1.64 17.61
N ALA A 358 12.12 0.63 16.75
CA ALA A 358 12.69 -0.66 17.11
C ALA A 358 14.16 -0.55 17.57
N LEU A 359 14.97 0.24 16.88
CA LEU A 359 16.37 0.49 17.27
C LEU A 359 16.45 1.27 18.59
N LEU A 360 15.59 2.26 18.82
CA LEU A 360 15.52 3.02 20.07
C LEU A 360 15.12 2.13 21.25
N ILE A 361 14.20 1.18 21.05
CA ILE A 361 13.86 0.16 22.07
C ILE A 361 15.09 -0.68 22.42
N GLY A 362 15.87 -1.11 21.43
CA GLY A 362 17.15 -1.79 21.67
C GLY A 362 18.11 -0.94 22.53
N PHE A 363 18.22 0.36 22.26
CA PHE A 363 19.02 1.26 23.08
C PHE A 363 18.47 1.41 24.51
N SER A 364 17.14 1.43 24.69
CA SER A 364 16.52 1.46 26.03
C SER A 364 16.90 0.23 26.86
N VAL A 365 16.87 -0.97 26.26
CA VAL A 365 17.31 -2.21 26.93
C VAL A 365 18.82 -2.18 27.22
N GLU A 366 19.62 -1.58 26.34
CA GLU A 366 21.08 -1.46 26.55
C GLU A 366 21.43 -0.58 27.76
N MET A 367 20.57 0.36 28.18
CA MET A 367 20.76 1.21 29.37
C MET A 367 20.70 0.44 30.67
N VAL A 368 20.00 -0.69 30.67
CA VAL A 368 19.81 -1.51 31.88
C VAL A 368 21.13 -2.15 32.30
N LYS A 369 21.37 -2.27 33.63
CA LYS A 369 22.59 -2.91 34.19
C LYS A 369 22.81 -4.28 33.57
N PRO A 370 24.05 -4.66 33.20
CA PRO A 370 24.36 -5.93 32.57
C PRO A 370 23.77 -7.15 33.25
N SER A 371 23.72 -7.18 34.59
CA SER A 371 23.23 -8.28 35.43
C SER A 371 21.73 -8.60 35.24
N ILE A 372 20.92 -7.57 34.96
CA ILE A 372 19.44 -7.74 34.80
C ILE A 372 18.99 -7.38 33.36
N ARG A 373 19.92 -7.21 32.44
CA ARG A 373 19.58 -6.82 31.04
C ARG A 373 18.76 -7.88 30.31
N TRP A 374 19.05 -9.14 30.57
CA TRP A 374 18.24 -10.21 29.98
C TRP A 374 16.80 -10.26 30.52
N PRO A 375 16.57 -10.24 31.84
CA PRO A 375 15.20 -10.08 32.37
C PRO A 375 14.47 -8.87 31.82
N ALA A 376 15.15 -7.72 31.67
CA ALA A 376 14.57 -6.53 31.07
C ALA A 376 14.22 -6.73 29.59
N ALA A 377 15.09 -7.38 28.81
CA ALA A 377 14.84 -7.74 27.42
C ALA A 377 13.64 -8.70 27.28
N PHE A 378 13.53 -9.66 28.22
CA PHE A 378 12.37 -10.55 28.27
C PHE A 378 11.07 -9.80 28.56
N GLY A 379 11.04 -8.97 29.60
CA GLY A 379 9.86 -8.17 29.95
C GLY A 379 9.45 -7.23 28.80
N ALA A 380 10.42 -6.56 28.17
CA ALA A 380 10.16 -5.73 26.98
C ALA A 380 9.63 -6.54 25.80
N SER A 381 10.18 -7.73 25.53
CA SER A 381 9.73 -8.62 24.45
C SER A 381 8.30 -9.14 24.71
N LEU A 382 8.02 -9.49 25.97
CA LEU A 382 6.67 -9.89 26.38
C LEU A 382 5.66 -8.75 26.17
N LEU A 383 6.01 -7.54 26.60
CA LEU A 383 5.16 -6.35 26.41
C LEU A 383 4.96 -6.02 24.92
N LEU A 384 6.00 -6.19 24.09
CA LEU A 384 5.90 -6.04 22.63
C LEU A 384 4.91 -7.04 22.04
N ILE A 385 5.02 -8.31 22.40
CA ILE A 385 4.12 -9.37 21.91
C ILE A 385 2.70 -9.10 22.38
N LEU A 386 2.47 -9.00 23.69
CA LEU A 386 1.13 -8.80 24.28
C LEU A 386 0.48 -7.48 23.81
N GLY A 387 1.25 -6.40 23.71
CA GLY A 387 0.76 -5.11 23.25
C GLY A 387 0.34 -5.08 21.78
N THR A 388 0.83 -6.05 21.00
CA THR A 388 0.50 -6.15 19.55
C THR A 388 -0.59 -7.16 19.22
N LEU A 389 -0.99 -8.02 20.15
CA LEU A 389 -1.98 -9.06 19.88
C LEU A 389 -3.29 -8.51 19.31
N GLY A 390 -3.80 -7.40 19.82
CA GLY A 390 -5.00 -6.77 19.28
C GLY A 390 -4.86 -6.18 17.87
N PHE A 391 -3.66 -6.17 17.28
CA PHE A 391 -3.43 -5.78 15.87
C PHE A 391 -3.25 -7.00 14.96
N ILE A 392 -2.97 -8.17 15.51
CA ILE A 392 -2.92 -9.42 14.75
C ILE A 392 -4.36 -9.80 14.45
N TYR A 393 -4.71 -9.82 13.18
CA TYR A 393 -6.07 -10.13 12.74
C TYR A 393 -6.09 -11.44 11.99
N ASP A 394 -7.02 -12.31 12.36
CA ASP A 394 -7.18 -13.62 11.76
C ASP A 394 -8.62 -13.99 11.35
N GLY A 395 -9.57 -13.08 11.44
CA GLY A 395 -10.98 -13.36 11.23
C GLY A 395 -11.57 -12.87 9.91
N GLY A 396 -10.77 -12.42 8.93
CA GLY A 396 -11.25 -12.05 7.60
C GLY A 396 -11.58 -13.26 6.73
N SER A 397 -12.59 -13.14 5.87
CA SER A 397 -12.84 -14.15 4.85
C SER A 397 -11.60 -14.33 3.97
N ARG A 398 -11.24 -15.59 3.69
CA ARG A 398 -10.11 -15.91 2.82
C ARG A 398 -10.60 -16.53 1.52
N VAL A 399 -9.94 -16.19 0.44
CA VAL A 399 -10.25 -16.70 -0.89
C VAL A 399 -9.16 -17.71 -1.28
N PRO A 400 -9.52 -18.96 -1.60
CA PRO A 400 -8.58 -19.92 -2.15
C PRO A 400 -7.97 -19.39 -3.46
N PHE A 401 -6.65 -19.33 -3.53
CA PHE A 401 -5.95 -18.78 -4.72
C PHE A 401 -5.05 -19.83 -5.40
N ALA A 402 -4.95 -21.02 -4.85
CA ALA A 402 -4.02 -22.02 -5.36
C ALA A 402 -4.26 -22.44 -6.82
N ARG A 403 -5.50 -22.31 -7.31
CA ARG A 403 -5.92 -22.67 -8.67
C ARG A 403 -6.53 -21.52 -9.44
N ALA A 404 -6.20 -20.27 -9.07
CA ALA A 404 -6.73 -19.09 -9.73
C ALA A 404 -6.34 -19.06 -11.22
N THR A 405 -7.33 -18.73 -12.05
CA THR A 405 -7.22 -18.64 -13.52
C THR A 405 -7.31 -17.20 -14.01
N LEU A 406 -7.10 -16.97 -15.31
CA LEU A 406 -7.34 -15.67 -15.93
C LEU A 406 -8.83 -15.30 -15.97
N ALA A 407 -9.72 -16.28 -16.03
CA ALA A 407 -11.16 -16.04 -15.91
C ALA A 407 -11.52 -15.51 -14.52
N ASP A 408 -10.87 -16.04 -13.45
CA ASP A 408 -11.02 -15.53 -12.09
C ASP A 408 -10.44 -14.11 -11.94
N LEU A 409 -9.32 -13.82 -12.62
CA LEU A 409 -8.75 -12.49 -12.68
C LEU A 409 -9.75 -11.48 -13.28
N HIS A 410 -10.35 -11.79 -14.44
CA HIS A 410 -11.30 -10.89 -15.09
C HIS A 410 -12.59 -10.74 -14.28
N ARG A 411 -13.04 -11.81 -13.59
CA ARG A 411 -14.14 -11.74 -12.63
C ARG A 411 -13.79 -10.79 -11.49
N TYR A 412 -12.61 -10.96 -10.90
CA TYR A 412 -12.12 -10.11 -9.82
C TYR A 412 -12.02 -8.63 -10.23
N GLU A 413 -11.50 -8.32 -11.42
CA GLU A 413 -11.45 -6.94 -11.92
C GLU A 413 -12.85 -6.32 -11.97
N ARG A 414 -13.85 -7.04 -12.51
CA ARG A 414 -15.22 -6.54 -12.66
C ARG A 414 -15.97 -6.43 -11.34
N GLU A 415 -15.93 -7.48 -10.52
CA GLU A 415 -16.64 -7.51 -9.23
C GLU A 415 -16.05 -6.53 -8.23
N GLN A 416 -14.75 -6.32 -8.29
CA GLN A 416 -14.05 -5.43 -7.37
C GLN A 416 -13.86 -4.02 -7.92
N LEU A 417 -14.27 -3.75 -9.16
CA LEU A 417 -14.06 -2.49 -9.84
C LEU A 417 -12.59 -2.03 -9.83
N TYR A 418 -11.68 -2.98 -10.07
CA TYR A 418 -10.23 -2.73 -10.13
C TYR A 418 -9.69 -2.91 -11.55
N PRO A 419 -10.01 -1.99 -12.49
CA PRO A 419 -9.58 -2.12 -13.87
C PRO A 419 -8.06 -2.14 -13.99
N GLY A 420 -7.53 -3.13 -14.69
CA GLY A 420 -6.10 -3.32 -14.81
C GLY A 420 -5.40 -3.60 -13.48
N LEU A 421 -6.13 -4.12 -12.48
CA LEU A 421 -5.67 -4.34 -11.12
C LEU A 421 -5.14 -3.05 -10.46
N THR A 422 -5.80 -1.93 -10.73
CA THR A 422 -5.54 -0.63 -10.12
C THR A 422 -6.82 -0.06 -9.51
N ALA A 423 -6.69 0.82 -8.52
CA ALA A 423 -7.83 1.25 -7.73
C ALA A 423 -8.80 2.18 -8.48
N THR A 424 -8.29 2.96 -9.44
CA THR A 424 -9.08 3.98 -10.16
C THR A 424 -8.90 3.91 -11.68
N GLY A 425 -8.24 2.86 -12.18
CA GLY A 425 -7.87 2.79 -13.60
C GLY A 425 -6.86 3.88 -14.00
N GLU A 426 -6.06 4.35 -13.04
CA GLU A 426 -5.12 5.45 -13.21
C GLU A 426 -4.01 5.21 -14.23
N LEU A 427 -3.80 3.97 -14.63
CA LEU A 427 -2.82 3.64 -15.66
C LEU A 427 -3.44 3.37 -17.03
N PHE A 428 -4.74 3.60 -17.22
CA PHE A 428 -5.29 3.64 -18.59
C PHE A 428 -4.59 4.72 -19.41
N PRO A 429 -4.32 4.44 -20.70
CA PRO A 429 -3.84 5.47 -21.62
C PRO A 429 -4.76 6.70 -21.63
N LYS A 430 -4.19 7.88 -21.78
CA LYS A 430 -4.91 9.18 -21.70
C LYS A 430 -6.09 9.32 -22.67
N TRP A 431 -6.10 8.59 -23.75
CA TRP A 431 -7.18 8.58 -24.76
C TRP A 431 -8.29 7.58 -24.46
N VAL A 432 -8.20 6.83 -23.34
CA VAL A 432 -9.24 5.89 -22.90
C VAL A 432 -10.15 6.58 -21.88
N GLU A 433 -11.40 6.78 -22.24
CA GLU A 433 -12.43 7.34 -21.38
C GLU A 433 -13.32 6.22 -20.83
N GLY A 434 -13.06 5.73 -19.66
CA GLY A 434 -13.83 4.64 -19.07
C GLY A 434 -13.13 3.28 -19.15
N TRP A 435 -13.89 2.21 -18.85
CA TRP A 435 -13.39 0.84 -18.93
C TRP A 435 -13.82 0.24 -20.29
N PRO A 436 -12.90 -0.03 -21.21
CA PRO A 436 -13.26 -0.61 -22.48
C PRO A 436 -13.78 -2.04 -22.31
N GLU A 437 -14.91 -2.34 -22.91
CA GLU A 437 -15.44 -3.70 -22.92
C GLU A 437 -14.69 -4.54 -23.97
N PRO A 438 -14.04 -5.63 -23.55
CA PRO A 438 -13.34 -6.51 -24.47
C PRO A 438 -14.36 -7.23 -25.38
N PRO A 439 -13.98 -7.55 -26.63
CA PRO A 439 -14.82 -8.34 -27.51
C PRO A 439 -15.23 -9.67 -26.89
N PRO A 440 -16.49 -10.16 -27.14
CA PRO A 440 -16.97 -11.41 -26.60
C PRO A 440 -16.08 -12.62 -26.90
N ASP A 441 -15.40 -12.62 -28.05
CA ASP A 441 -14.46 -13.68 -28.46
C ASP A 441 -13.25 -13.75 -27.52
N VAL A 442 -12.70 -12.60 -27.13
CA VAL A 442 -11.60 -12.51 -26.16
C VAL A 442 -12.03 -13.05 -24.80
N VAL A 443 -13.23 -12.68 -24.34
CA VAL A 443 -13.79 -13.18 -23.08
C VAL A 443 -13.99 -14.69 -23.12
N ARG A 444 -14.53 -15.23 -24.23
CA ARG A 444 -14.72 -16.66 -24.40
C ARG A 444 -13.41 -17.47 -24.43
N ALA A 445 -12.38 -16.92 -25.08
CA ALA A 445 -11.07 -17.57 -25.11
C ALA A 445 -10.50 -17.72 -23.70
N TYR A 446 -10.53 -16.66 -22.90
CA TYR A 446 -10.05 -16.73 -21.51
C TYR A 446 -10.88 -17.69 -20.64
N ALA A 447 -12.21 -17.75 -20.85
CA ALA A 447 -13.08 -18.69 -20.14
C ALA A 447 -12.71 -20.16 -20.44
N ARG A 448 -12.17 -20.44 -21.65
CA ARG A 448 -11.68 -21.77 -22.06
C ARG A 448 -10.21 -21.99 -21.72
N GLY A 449 -9.51 -21.01 -21.15
CA GLY A 449 -8.06 -21.08 -20.87
C GLY A 449 -7.18 -21.00 -22.12
N GLU A 450 -7.72 -20.45 -23.23
CA GLU A 450 -7.04 -20.28 -24.50
C GLU A 450 -6.41 -18.90 -24.63
N GLU A 451 -5.35 -18.77 -25.46
CA GLU A 451 -4.80 -17.47 -25.85
C GLU A 451 -5.78 -16.77 -26.80
N PRO A 452 -6.25 -15.54 -26.47
CA PRO A 452 -7.22 -14.85 -27.31
C PRO A 452 -6.61 -14.39 -28.63
N ASP A 453 -7.37 -14.54 -29.71
CA ASP A 453 -7.10 -13.90 -30.98
C ASP A 453 -7.35 -12.39 -30.85
N ARG A 454 -6.34 -11.57 -31.08
CA ARG A 454 -6.41 -10.10 -30.95
C ARG A 454 -6.91 -9.42 -32.22
N LEU A 455 -7.10 -10.14 -33.31
CA LEU A 455 -7.74 -9.62 -34.52
C LEU A 455 -9.25 -9.53 -34.32
N ASP A 456 -9.80 -8.33 -34.37
CA ASP A 456 -11.25 -8.17 -34.31
C ASP A 456 -11.86 -8.45 -35.69
N ARG A 457 -12.25 -9.69 -35.91
CA ARG A 457 -12.79 -10.17 -37.18
C ARG A 457 -14.09 -9.46 -37.62
N ARG A 458 -14.79 -8.80 -36.67
CA ARG A 458 -16.02 -8.04 -36.97
C ARG A 458 -15.75 -6.77 -37.77
N THR A 459 -14.49 -6.33 -37.79
CA THR A 459 -14.08 -5.15 -38.59
C THR A 459 -13.63 -5.51 -39.99
N LEU A 460 -13.58 -6.81 -40.30
CA LEU A 460 -13.26 -7.27 -41.68
C LEU A 460 -14.49 -7.26 -42.55
N PRO A 461 -14.36 -6.96 -43.86
CA PRO A 461 -15.45 -7.13 -44.83
C PRO A 461 -15.97 -8.57 -44.84
N PRO A 462 -17.23 -8.80 -45.26
CA PRO A 462 -17.79 -10.16 -45.29
C PRO A 462 -17.00 -11.12 -46.22
N GLU A 463 -16.37 -10.61 -47.26
CA GLU A 463 -15.59 -11.37 -48.25
C GLU A 463 -14.15 -11.63 -47.81
N ALA A 464 -13.75 -11.03 -46.71
CA ALA A 464 -12.39 -11.19 -46.21
C ALA A 464 -12.15 -12.58 -45.62
N LEU A 465 -10.98 -13.15 -45.86
CA LEU A 465 -10.52 -14.36 -45.24
C LEU A 465 -9.38 -14.03 -44.27
N ALA A 466 -9.46 -14.56 -43.07
CA ALA A 466 -8.41 -14.37 -42.06
C ALA A 466 -8.06 -15.72 -41.41
N ARG A 467 -6.81 -16.14 -41.55
CA ARG A 467 -6.26 -17.34 -40.94
C ARG A 467 -5.22 -16.96 -39.91
N THR A 468 -5.39 -17.48 -38.68
CA THR A 468 -4.41 -17.27 -37.62
C THR A 468 -3.20 -18.17 -37.83
N LEU A 469 -2.00 -17.57 -37.86
CA LEU A 469 -0.73 -18.28 -38.04
C LEU A 469 -0.01 -18.51 -36.71
N ARG A 470 -0.09 -17.53 -35.80
CA ARG A 470 0.51 -17.59 -34.48
C ARG A 470 -0.31 -16.78 -33.47
N LEU A 471 -0.55 -17.37 -32.31
CA LEU A 471 -1.06 -16.69 -31.13
C LEU A 471 0.01 -16.66 -30.04
N GLY A 472 0.27 -15.48 -29.52
CA GLY A 472 1.13 -15.29 -28.36
C GLY A 472 0.72 -14.01 -27.63
N PRO A 473 1.05 -13.87 -26.34
CA PRO A 473 0.55 -12.76 -25.56
C PRO A 473 0.98 -11.37 -26.06
N LEU A 474 2.18 -11.28 -26.66
CA LEU A 474 2.74 -10.02 -27.19
C LEU A 474 3.20 -10.11 -28.65
N ASP A 475 2.92 -11.21 -29.36
CA ASP A 475 3.28 -11.37 -30.79
C ASP A 475 2.26 -12.32 -31.43
N GLN A 476 1.40 -11.75 -32.28
CA GLN A 476 0.39 -12.50 -33.05
C GLN A 476 0.57 -12.26 -34.54
N ARG A 477 0.22 -13.29 -35.34
CA ARG A 477 0.36 -13.25 -36.83
C ARG A 477 -0.83 -13.90 -37.48
N TRP A 478 -1.23 -13.27 -38.59
CA TRP A 478 -2.34 -13.71 -39.42
C TRP A 478 -1.96 -13.65 -40.88
N GLU A 479 -2.59 -14.45 -41.68
CA GLU A 479 -2.73 -14.28 -43.10
C GLU A 479 -4.12 -13.72 -43.34
N ILE A 480 -4.20 -12.50 -43.88
CA ILE A 480 -5.45 -11.76 -44.08
C ILE A 480 -5.58 -11.44 -45.59
N GLN A 481 -6.68 -11.84 -46.19
CA GLN A 481 -7.05 -11.50 -47.55
C GLN A 481 -8.24 -10.54 -47.52
N VAL A 482 -8.07 -9.35 -48.11
CA VAL A 482 -9.11 -8.30 -48.18
C VAL A 482 -9.31 -7.83 -49.60
N PRO A 483 -10.56 -7.57 -50.05
CA PRO A 483 -10.84 -7.16 -51.43
C PRO A 483 -10.39 -5.74 -51.74
N HIS A 484 -10.32 -4.87 -50.77
CA HIS A 484 -9.90 -3.47 -50.86
C HIS A 484 -9.12 -3.07 -49.62
N ARG A 485 -8.50 -1.90 -49.67
CA ARG A 485 -7.78 -1.33 -48.53
C ARG A 485 -8.70 -1.19 -47.33
N THR A 486 -8.41 -1.90 -46.26
CA THR A 486 -9.33 -2.13 -45.15
C THR A 486 -8.69 -1.70 -43.82
N PRO A 487 -9.37 -0.82 -43.03
CA PRO A 487 -8.97 -0.55 -41.65
C PRO A 487 -9.38 -1.73 -40.75
N VAL A 488 -8.44 -2.23 -39.98
CA VAL A 488 -8.64 -3.39 -39.10
C VAL A 488 -8.33 -3.02 -37.64
N ARG A 489 -9.24 -3.41 -36.75
CA ARG A 489 -9.12 -3.22 -35.34
C ARG A 489 -8.42 -4.40 -34.67
N PHE A 490 -7.55 -4.12 -33.74
CA PHE A 490 -6.95 -5.10 -32.85
C PHE A 490 -7.52 -4.93 -31.42
N SER A 491 -7.87 -6.05 -30.80
CA SER A 491 -8.43 -6.12 -29.44
C SER A 491 -7.35 -5.91 -28.39
N VAL A 492 -6.58 -4.84 -28.53
CA VAL A 492 -5.58 -4.34 -27.58
C VAL A 492 -5.71 -2.83 -27.45
N LEU A 493 -5.51 -2.31 -26.25
CA LEU A 493 -5.42 -0.87 -26.06
C LEU A 493 -4.16 -0.33 -26.75
N GLY A 494 -4.33 0.72 -27.56
CA GLY A 494 -3.21 1.40 -28.18
C GLY A 494 -2.35 2.06 -27.09
N TYR A 495 -1.06 1.74 -27.07
CA TYR A 495 -0.06 2.30 -26.16
C TYR A 495 1.28 2.42 -26.88
N PRO A 496 2.10 3.44 -26.58
CA PRO A 496 3.41 3.55 -27.21
C PRO A 496 4.27 2.31 -26.99
N GLY A 497 4.64 1.67 -28.10
CA GLY A 497 5.37 0.39 -28.06
C GLY A 497 4.68 -0.74 -28.83
N TRP A 498 3.38 -0.63 -29.13
CA TRP A 498 2.72 -1.52 -30.08
C TRP A 498 3.12 -1.21 -31.52
N MET A 499 3.29 -2.24 -32.33
CA MET A 499 3.59 -2.13 -33.75
C MET A 499 2.76 -3.13 -34.57
N VAL A 500 2.37 -2.72 -35.76
CA VAL A 500 1.75 -3.58 -36.76
C VAL A 500 2.64 -3.59 -38.01
N ALA A 501 2.84 -4.77 -38.61
CA ALA A 501 3.53 -4.91 -39.89
C ALA A 501 2.68 -5.71 -40.86
N VAL A 502 2.76 -5.32 -42.12
CA VAL A 502 2.17 -6.03 -43.28
C VAL A 502 3.33 -6.48 -44.17
N ASP A 503 3.41 -7.79 -44.41
CA ASP A 503 4.50 -8.44 -45.17
C ASP A 503 5.92 -8.05 -44.68
N GLY A 504 6.05 -7.99 -43.35
CA GLY A 504 7.30 -7.63 -42.69
C GLY A 504 7.62 -6.13 -42.64
N ARG A 505 6.82 -5.25 -43.27
CA ARG A 505 7.00 -3.78 -43.26
C ARG A 505 6.11 -3.14 -42.21
N PRO A 506 6.64 -2.34 -41.27
CA PRO A 506 5.83 -1.60 -40.32
C PRO A 506 4.85 -0.65 -41.04
N VAL A 507 3.60 -0.64 -40.58
CA VAL A 507 2.56 0.26 -41.09
C VAL A 507 2.13 1.24 -40.01
N PRO A 508 1.63 2.45 -40.39
CA PRO A 508 1.07 3.39 -39.42
C PRO A 508 -0.10 2.78 -38.66
N THR A 509 -0.12 3.09 -37.36
CA THR A 509 -1.21 2.72 -36.46
C THR A 509 -1.85 3.95 -35.85
N TRP A 510 -3.13 3.89 -35.53
CA TRP A 510 -3.83 4.93 -34.78
C TRP A 510 -4.67 4.33 -33.68
N VAL A 511 -5.15 5.18 -32.81
CA VAL A 511 -5.93 4.77 -31.65
C VAL A 511 -7.34 5.32 -31.78
N GLU A 512 -8.33 4.49 -31.55
CA GLU A 512 -9.74 4.86 -31.52
C GLU A 512 -10.00 5.84 -30.37
N ALA A 513 -10.62 6.97 -30.67
CA ALA A 513 -10.96 7.97 -29.66
C ALA A 513 -11.92 7.38 -28.61
N ARG A 514 -11.70 7.70 -27.32
CA ARG A 514 -12.47 7.25 -26.15
C ARG A 514 -12.38 5.76 -25.81
N ALA A 515 -12.49 4.86 -26.79
CA ALA A 515 -12.42 3.41 -26.56
C ALA A 515 -10.98 2.90 -26.43
N GLY A 516 -10.04 3.56 -27.11
CA GLY A 516 -8.61 3.29 -27.00
C GLY A 516 -8.10 2.09 -27.79
N TRP A 517 -8.90 1.47 -28.64
CA TRP A 517 -8.48 0.32 -29.45
C TRP A 517 -7.46 0.69 -30.51
N LEU A 518 -6.53 -0.23 -30.78
CA LEU A 518 -5.48 -0.07 -31.79
C LEU A 518 -6.02 -0.46 -33.17
N TRP A 519 -5.76 0.39 -34.19
CA TRP A 519 -6.12 0.19 -35.58
C TRP A 519 -4.92 0.25 -36.47
N ALA A 520 -4.97 -0.49 -37.60
CA ALA A 520 -4.05 -0.34 -38.73
C ALA A 520 -4.77 -0.62 -40.03
N GLU A 521 -4.19 -0.15 -41.12
CA GLU A 521 -4.75 -0.32 -42.46
C GLU A 521 -4.02 -1.44 -43.19
N ILE A 522 -4.78 -2.36 -43.80
CA ILE A 522 -4.26 -3.49 -44.58
C ILE A 522 -4.58 -3.22 -46.05
N PRO A 523 -3.58 -3.27 -46.98
CA PRO A 523 -3.78 -3.12 -48.41
C PRO A 523 -4.70 -4.21 -48.99
N ALA A 524 -5.26 -3.97 -50.20
CA ALA A 524 -6.01 -5.00 -50.92
C ALA A 524 -5.10 -6.17 -51.32
N GLY A 525 -5.57 -7.41 -51.18
CA GLY A 525 -4.84 -8.63 -51.48
C GLY A 525 -4.67 -9.55 -50.28
N SER A 526 -3.82 -10.54 -50.40
CA SER A 526 -3.46 -11.47 -49.34
C SER A 526 -2.12 -11.08 -48.74
N HIS A 527 -2.12 -10.84 -47.41
CA HIS A 527 -0.99 -10.28 -46.68
C HIS A 527 -0.73 -11.02 -45.38
N GLN A 528 0.54 -11.12 -44.99
CA GLN A 528 0.92 -11.52 -43.63
C GLN A 528 0.93 -10.31 -42.70
N VAL A 529 0.02 -10.30 -41.74
CA VAL A 529 -0.11 -9.24 -40.76
C VAL A 529 0.46 -9.72 -39.41
N ARG A 530 1.31 -8.89 -38.81
CA ARG A 530 1.89 -9.15 -37.48
C ARG A 530 1.56 -7.98 -36.55
N LEU A 531 1.02 -8.30 -35.40
CA LEU A 531 0.90 -7.39 -34.24
C LEU A 531 1.89 -7.83 -33.17
N TRP A 532 2.77 -6.93 -32.70
CA TRP A 532 3.69 -7.26 -31.60
C TRP A 532 4.05 -6.06 -30.76
N PHE A 533 4.47 -6.31 -29.50
CA PHE A 533 4.89 -5.30 -28.55
C PHE A 533 6.41 -5.35 -28.31
N PRO A 534 7.24 -4.72 -29.12
CA PRO A 534 8.68 -4.64 -28.89
C PRO A 534 9.05 -3.68 -27.76
N GLY A 535 8.12 -2.88 -27.27
CA GLY A 535 8.38 -1.76 -26.38
C GLY A 535 9.09 -0.59 -27.09
N GLN A 536 9.35 0.47 -26.37
CA GLN A 536 10.01 1.66 -26.91
C GLN A 536 11.54 1.52 -26.92
N TRP A 537 12.22 2.10 -27.90
CA TRP A 537 13.68 2.09 -27.99
C TRP A 537 14.36 2.75 -26.76
N ARG A 538 13.69 3.80 -26.18
CA ARG A 538 14.16 4.49 -24.97
C ARG A 538 14.26 3.52 -23.79
N TRP A 539 13.31 2.61 -23.62
CA TRP A 539 13.34 1.59 -22.57
C TRP A 539 14.51 0.62 -22.75
N ARG A 540 14.75 0.19 -24.00
CA ARG A 540 15.90 -0.70 -24.32
C ARG A 540 17.25 -0.02 -24.06
N LEU A 541 17.35 1.29 -24.30
CA LEU A 541 18.54 2.06 -23.95
C LEU A 541 18.79 2.02 -22.42
N LEU A 542 17.74 2.27 -21.62
CA LEU A 542 17.83 2.22 -20.15
C LEU A 542 18.16 0.82 -19.63
N ASP A 543 17.62 -0.23 -20.26
CA ASP A 543 17.98 -1.63 -19.99
C ASP A 543 19.47 -1.88 -20.25
N GLY A 544 19.95 -1.43 -21.41
CA GLY A 544 21.36 -1.53 -21.80
C GLY A 544 22.31 -0.81 -20.81
N ILE A 545 21.94 0.39 -20.38
CA ILE A 545 22.70 1.13 -19.35
C ILE A 545 22.78 0.34 -18.05
N ALA A 546 21.65 -0.18 -17.56
CA ALA A 546 21.62 -0.94 -16.32
C ALA A 546 22.43 -2.24 -16.40
N ILE A 547 22.32 -2.97 -17.53
CA ILE A 547 23.12 -4.18 -17.79
C ILE A 547 24.61 -3.82 -17.84
N GLY A 548 24.99 -2.74 -18.53
CA GLY A 548 26.37 -2.27 -18.63
C GLY A 548 26.96 -1.92 -17.27
N ILE A 549 26.20 -1.24 -16.40
CA ILE A 549 26.58 -0.97 -15.00
C ILE A 549 26.77 -2.29 -14.23
N GLY A 550 25.85 -3.21 -14.33
CA GLY A 550 25.91 -4.52 -13.67
C GLY A 550 27.15 -5.35 -14.10
N LEU A 551 27.36 -5.45 -15.41
CA LEU A 551 28.52 -6.15 -15.99
C LEU A 551 29.84 -5.48 -15.63
N GLY A 552 29.96 -4.17 -15.71
CA GLY A 552 31.16 -3.41 -15.31
C GLY A 552 31.52 -3.65 -13.84
N TRP A 553 30.52 -3.71 -12.97
CA TRP A 553 30.71 -4.10 -11.59
C TRP A 553 31.13 -5.55 -11.40
N LEU A 554 30.54 -6.48 -12.13
CA LEU A 554 30.88 -7.90 -12.04
C LEU A 554 32.33 -8.14 -12.49
N ILE A 555 32.73 -7.59 -13.63
CA ILE A 555 34.09 -7.65 -14.17
C ILE A 555 35.08 -7.03 -13.18
N GLY A 556 34.78 -5.83 -12.67
CA GLY A 556 35.60 -5.18 -11.66
C GLY A 556 35.76 -5.98 -10.37
N SER A 557 34.72 -6.74 -9.98
CA SER A 557 34.74 -7.67 -8.84
C SER A 557 35.69 -8.85 -9.08
N ILE A 558 35.59 -9.49 -10.25
CA ILE A 558 36.42 -10.65 -10.65
C ILE A 558 37.91 -10.25 -10.76
N LEU A 559 38.18 -9.15 -11.44
CA LEU A 559 39.57 -8.67 -11.61
C LEU A 559 40.25 -8.32 -10.28
N ARG A 560 39.50 -7.73 -9.33
CA ARG A 560 40.05 -7.42 -7.99
C ARG A 560 40.21 -8.66 -7.12
N ARG A 561 39.34 -9.66 -7.24
CA ARG A 561 39.45 -10.92 -6.52
C ARG A 561 40.71 -11.67 -7.00
N ARG A 562 40.98 -11.69 -8.32
CA ARG A 562 42.24 -12.25 -8.87
C ARG A 562 43.50 -11.53 -8.36
N ARG A 563 43.47 -10.19 -8.27
CA ARG A 563 44.63 -9.40 -7.73
C ARG A 563 44.84 -9.65 -6.24
N ARG A 564 43.80 -9.89 -5.44
CA ARG A 564 43.94 -10.20 -4.01
C ARG A 564 44.55 -11.59 -3.78
N ASN A 565 44.08 -12.58 -4.54
CA ASN A 565 44.61 -13.95 -4.44
C ASN A 565 46.07 -14.08 -4.87
N LEU A 566 46.60 -13.08 -5.56
CA LEU A 566 48.01 -13.01 -5.96
C LEU A 566 48.90 -12.27 -4.94
N GLN A 567 48.31 -11.60 -3.94
CA GLN A 567 49.05 -10.73 -3.03
C GLN A 567 49.05 -11.20 -1.55
N ASP A 568 48.15 -12.12 -1.14
CA ASP A 568 48.11 -12.60 0.24
C ASP A 568 48.13 -14.14 0.31
N PRO A 569 49.10 -14.80 0.96
CA PRO A 569 48.96 -16.22 1.32
C PRO A 569 47.97 -16.38 2.49
N PRO A 570 47.32 -17.55 2.63
CA PRO A 570 46.29 -17.76 3.63
C PRO A 570 46.87 -17.74 5.04
N SER A 571 46.48 -16.71 5.81
CA SER A 571 46.73 -16.66 7.26
C SER A 571 45.73 -17.57 7.97
N GLY A 572 46.23 -18.48 8.79
CA GLY A 572 45.49 -19.44 9.60
C GLY A 572 44.58 -18.80 10.64
N PRO A 573 43.65 -19.56 11.24
CA PRO A 573 42.63 -19.02 12.16
C PRO A 573 43.27 -18.65 13.53
N PRO A 574 42.79 -17.58 14.18
CA PRO A 574 43.24 -17.20 15.51
C PRO A 574 42.67 -18.13 16.59
N ALA A 575 43.50 -18.45 17.58
CA ALA A 575 43.26 -19.32 18.70
C ALA A 575 42.24 -18.74 19.70
N GLY A 576 41.55 -19.61 20.41
CA GLY A 576 40.36 -19.40 21.20
C GLY A 576 40.52 -18.59 22.49
N ALA A 577 39.37 -18.00 22.91
CA ALA A 577 39.13 -17.43 24.21
C ALA A 577 38.11 -18.29 25.01
N PRO A 578 38.20 -18.35 26.35
CA PRO A 578 37.45 -19.32 27.18
C PRO A 578 35.96 -18.96 27.39
N GLU A 579 35.16 -20.00 27.57
CA GLU A 579 33.72 -19.91 27.75
C GLU A 579 33.29 -19.79 29.23
N PRO A 580 32.22 -19.05 29.52
CA PRO A 580 31.50 -19.16 30.80
C PRO A 580 30.26 -20.04 30.65
N HIS A 581 30.25 -21.17 31.32
CA HIS A 581 29.26 -22.24 31.19
C HIS A 581 27.89 -22.05 31.90
N GLY A 582 27.64 -20.91 32.53
CA GLY A 582 26.48 -20.77 33.44
C GLY A 582 25.20 -20.12 32.87
N GLU A 583 25.31 -19.35 31.81
CA GLU A 583 24.18 -18.53 31.31
C GLU A 583 23.31 -19.25 30.26
N SER A 584 23.77 -20.34 29.70
CA SER A 584 23.16 -21.00 28.57
C SER A 584 21.84 -21.72 28.89
N LEU A 585 21.69 -22.25 30.10
CA LEU A 585 20.50 -23.02 30.50
C LEU A 585 19.29 -22.12 30.81
N ARG A 586 19.58 -20.90 31.35
CA ARG A 586 18.52 -19.96 31.74
C ARG A 586 17.77 -19.34 30.53
N TRP A 587 18.41 -19.27 29.37
CA TRP A 587 17.84 -18.63 28.15
C TRP A 587 17.05 -19.57 27.28
N GLY A 588 17.35 -20.86 27.30
CA GLY A 588 16.49 -21.87 26.70
C GLY A 588 15.11 -21.89 27.37
N ALA A 589 15.07 -21.81 28.71
CA ALA A 589 13.81 -21.75 29.46
C ALA A 589 13.00 -20.48 29.16
N THR A 590 13.68 -19.32 29.01
CA THR A 590 13.03 -18.04 28.66
C THR A 590 12.43 -18.06 27.25
N GLY A 591 13.14 -18.59 26.27
CA GLY A 591 12.65 -18.74 24.90
C GLY A 591 11.46 -19.70 24.82
N VAL A 592 11.53 -20.83 25.57
CA VAL A 592 10.42 -21.78 25.68
C VAL A 592 9.22 -21.16 26.39
N ALA A 593 9.42 -20.34 27.44
CA ALA A 593 8.34 -19.64 28.12
C ALA A 593 7.64 -18.62 27.22
N LEU A 594 8.41 -17.83 26.43
CA LEU A 594 7.85 -16.90 25.41
C LEU A 594 7.09 -17.65 24.31
N LEU A 595 7.63 -18.77 23.84
CA LEU A 595 6.96 -19.64 22.87
C LEU A 595 5.70 -20.26 23.43
N PHE A 596 5.73 -20.70 24.70
CA PHE A 596 4.56 -21.25 25.38
C PHE A 596 3.48 -20.19 25.56
N LEU A 597 3.83 -18.95 25.98
CA LEU A 597 2.89 -17.86 26.09
C LEU A 597 2.31 -17.46 24.72
N LEU A 598 3.13 -17.42 23.68
CA LEU A 598 2.68 -17.17 22.33
C LEU A 598 1.78 -18.30 21.82
N ALA A 599 2.14 -19.57 22.08
CA ALA A 599 1.34 -20.72 21.70
C ALA A 599 0.05 -20.82 22.52
N LEU A 600 0.06 -20.41 23.79
CA LEU A 600 -1.13 -20.31 24.63
C LEU A 600 -2.07 -19.22 24.11
N ASP A 601 -1.54 -18.06 23.77
CA ASP A 601 -2.28 -16.95 23.18
C ASP A 601 -2.92 -17.35 21.83
N LEU A 602 -2.18 -18.08 20.98
CA LEU A 602 -2.66 -18.58 19.71
C LEU A 602 -3.76 -19.67 19.84
N ARG A 603 -3.88 -20.32 21.01
CA ARG A 603 -4.91 -21.34 21.32
C ARG A 603 -6.05 -20.82 22.18
N LEU A 604 -5.86 -19.70 22.89
CA LEU A 604 -6.94 -19.08 23.63
C LEU A 604 -7.98 -18.56 22.64
N PRO A 605 -9.26 -18.83 22.84
CA PRO A 605 -10.30 -18.24 22.01
C PRO A 605 -10.13 -16.72 22.11
N TYR A 606 -10.08 -16.06 20.95
CA TYR A 606 -9.87 -14.61 20.77
C TYR A 606 -10.75 -13.71 21.64
N HIS A 607 -11.79 -14.28 22.25
CA HIS A 607 -12.74 -13.63 23.16
C HIS A 607 -12.14 -13.05 24.45
N LEU A 608 -10.95 -13.50 24.87
CA LEU A 608 -10.29 -12.97 26.08
C LEU A 608 -9.42 -11.73 25.79
N TRP A 609 -9.05 -11.46 24.51
CA TRP A 609 -8.05 -10.45 24.15
C TRP A 609 -8.59 -9.34 23.23
N ARG A 610 -9.74 -8.71 23.53
CA ARG A 610 -10.25 -7.54 22.80
C ARG A 610 -10.90 -7.82 21.46
N ILE A 611 -11.47 -9.01 21.28
CA ILE A 611 -12.39 -9.32 20.19
C ILE A 611 -13.78 -9.44 20.78
N THR A 612 -14.72 -8.73 20.21
CA THR A 612 -16.13 -8.79 20.56
C THR A 612 -16.94 -9.21 19.34
N ARG A 613 -18.07 -9.86 19.59
CA ARG A 613 -19.13 -10.05 18.58
C ARG A 613 -20.31 -9.21 19.00
N VAL A 614 -20.35 -7.99 18.52
CA VAL A 614 -21.45 -7.09 18.81
C VAL A 614 -22.68 -7.54 18.02
N PRO A 615 -23.89 -7.44 18.59
CA PRO A 615 -25.12 -7.71 17.82
C PRO A 615 -25.17 -6.88 16.54
N LEU A 616 -25.57 -7.48 15.42
CA LEU A 616 -25.60 -6.81 14.12
C LEU A 616 -26.53 -5.58 14.09
N ASP A 617 -27.56 -5.60 14.93
CA ASP A 617 -28.54 -4.52 15.01
C ASP A 617 -28.18 -3.45 16.07
N HIS A 618 -27.04 -3.60 16.75
CA HIS A 618 -26.60 -2.66 17.79
C HIS A 618 -25.06 -2.48 17.72
N PRO A 619 -24.53 -1.97 16.60
CA PRO A 619 -23.07 -1.74 16.45
C PRO A 619 -22.59 -0.64 17.41
N PRO A 620 -21.38 -0.74 17.95
CA PRO A 620 -20.80 0.29 18.81
C PRO A 620 -20.69 1.62 18.06
N GLY A 621 -21.23 2.69 18.65
CA GLY A 621 -21.26 4.02 18.05
C GLY A 621 -22.52 4.34 17.28
N ALA A 622 -23.46 3.43 17.10
CA ALA A 622 -24.84 3.74 16.72
C ALA A 622 -25.62 4.20 17.95
N ASP A 623 -25.38 5.44 18.39
CA ASP A 623 -25.95 5.97 19.62
C ASP A 623 -27.47 6.09 19.54
N LEU A 624 -28.03 6.21 18.33
CA LEU A 624 -29.44 6.35 18.04
C LEU A 624 -29.88 5.29 17.01
N SER A 625 -30.86 4.46 17.40
CA SER A 625 -31.40 3.39 16.57
C SER A 625 -32.45 3.90 15.59
N VAL A 626 -32.44 3.39 14.35
CA VAL A 626 -33.42 3.70 13.30
C VAL A 626 -34.19 2.44 12.84
N GLN A 627 -33.46 1.35 12.54
CA GLN A 627 -33.98 0.03 12.14
C GLN A 627 -34.92 0.10 10.91
N THR A 628 -34.52 0.80 9.87
CA THR A 628 -35.28 0.94 8.62
C THR A 628 -34.68 0.09 7.51
N ASP A 629 -35.48 -0.77 6.90
CA ASP A 629 -35.07 -1.60 5.75
C ASP A 629 -35.35 -0.86 4.43
N PHE A 630 -34.38 -0.94 3.52
CA PHE A 630 -34.50 -0.47 2.16
C PHE A 630 -34.71 -1.67 1.23
N GLU A 631 -35.94 -1.82 0.71
CA GLU A 631 -36.40 -2.92 -0.17
C GLU A 631 -36.08 -4.32 0.39
N GLY A 632 -35.95 -4.51 1.70
CA GLY A 632 -35.55 -5.76 2.31
C GLY A 632 -34.13 -6.20 1.98
N ARG A 633 -33.29 -5.33 1.41
CA ARG A 633 -31.92 -5.61 0.95
C ARG A 633 -30.86 -5.07 1.89
N ILE A 634 -31.01 -3.83 2.36
CA ILE A 634 -30.09 -3.17 3.30
C ILE A 634 -30.91 -2.51 4.40
N ARG A 635 -30.42 -2.62 5.65
CA ARG A 635 -30.99 -1.96 6.83
C ARG A 635 -30.12 -0.82 7.29
N LEU A 636 -30.73 0.36 7.51
CA LEU A 636 -30.14 1.41 8.32
C LEU A 636 -30.36 1.03 9.80
N VAL A 637 -29.31 0.62 10.49
CA VAL A 637 -29.36 0.14 11.86
C VAL A 637 -29.49 1.29 12.85
N GLY A 638 -28.70 2.34 12.64
CA GLY A 638 -28.67 3.51 13.49
C GLY A 638 -27.66 4.54 13.02
N TYR A 639 -27.48 5.58 13.82
CA TYR A 639 -26.58 6.68 13.48
C TYR A 639 -25.96 7.33 14.72
N GLN A 640 -24.92 8.11 14.50
CA GLN A 640 -24.28 9.01 15.45
C GLN A 640 -24.08 10.36 14.80
N ILE A 641 -24.30 11.43 15.53
CA ILE A 641 -24.07 12.80 15.10
C ILE A 641 -23.23 13.55 16.13
N ASP A 642 -22.27 14.35 15.70
CA ASP A 642 -21.35 15.02 16.62
C ASP A 642 -21.99 16.24 17.31
N ARG A 643 -23.00 16.85 16.68
CA ARG A 643 -23.73 18.00 17.24
C ARG A 643 -25.08 18.22 16.52
N TRP A 644 -26.06 18.67 17.27
CA TRP A 644 -27.40 19.00 16.78
C TRP A 644 -27.66 20.49 16.57
N ALA A 645 -26.65 21.34 16.88
CA ALA A 645 -26.72 22.76 16.66
C ALA A 645 -25.44 23.28 16.03
N VAL A 646 -25.55 24.03 14.95
CA VAL A 646 -24.43 24.43 14.09
C VAL A 646 -24.69 25.85 13.54
N SER A 647 -23.62 26.59 13.24
CA SER A 647 -23.69 27.86 12.55
C SER A 647 -23.51 27.67 11.03
N PRO A 648 -24.06 28.60 10.19
CA PRO A 648 -23.74 28.60 8.75
C PRO A 648 -22.22 28.61 8.50
N GLY A 649 -21.76 27.85 7.52
CA GLY A 649 -20.34 27.70 7.22
C GLY A 649 -19.58 26.62 8.02
N GLU A 650 -20.17 26.11 9.10
CA GLU A 650 -19.60 25.00 9.86
C GLU A 650 -19.89 23.64 9.22
N THR A 651 -19.32 22.58 9.80
CA THR A 651 -19.52 21.20 9.38
C THR A 651 -20.10 20.36 10.51
N VAL A 652 -20.97 19.43 10.15
CA VAL A 652 -21.51 18.41 11.04
C VAL A 652 -21.03 17.04 10.58
N ARG A 653 -20.63 16.22 11.53
CA ARG A 653 -20.26 14.82 11.23
C ARG A 653 -21.41 13.92 11.60
N LEU A 654 -21.94 13.22 10.60
CA LEU A 654 -22.96 12.19 10.74
C LEU A 654 -22.33 10.84 10.37
N THR A 655 -22.46 9.86 11.25
CA THR A 655 -22.06 8.47 10.99
C THR A 655 -23.33 7.63 10.88
N LEU A 656 -23.49 6.92 9.80
CA LEU A 656 -24.55 5.96 9.57
C LEU A 656 -24.01 4.53 9.76
N TRP A 657 -24.87 3.63 10.24
CA TRP A 657 -24.54 2.22 10.38
C TRP A 657 -25.51 1.38 9.55
N TRP A 658 -24.95 0.59 8.66
CA TRP A 658 -25.67 -0.21 7.68
C TRP A 658 -25.46 -1.70 7.92
N ARG A 659 -26.49 -2.50 7.66
CA ARG A 659 -26.41 -3.94 7.62
C ARG A 659 -27.05 -4.46 6.33
N PRO A 660 -26.33 -5.18 5.45
CA PRO A 660 -26.95 -5.91 4.37
C PRO A 660 -27.78 -7.07 4.93
N LEU A 661 -28.94 -7.31 4.39
CA LEU A 661 -29.83 -8.39 4.78
C LEU A 661 -29.68 -9.59 3.86
N ILE A 662 -29.20 -9.37 2.65
CA ILE A 662 -28.94 -10.37 1.61
C ILE A 662 -27.60 -10.04 0.93
N ASP A 663 -27.06 -10.99 0.16
CA ASP A 663 -25.97 -10.70 -0.78
C ASP A 663 -26.48 -9.79 -1.90
N LEU A 664 -25.78 -8.70 -2.17
CA LEU A 664 -26.22 -7.67 -3.10
C LEU A 664 -25.66 -7.93 -4.51
N ASP A 665 -26.51 -7.84 -5.50
CA ASP A 665 -26.21 -7.98 -6.93
C ASP A 665 -25.85 -6.66 -7.63
N GLU A 666 -26.22 -5.53 -7.03
CA GLU A 666 -25.88 -4.18 -7.49
C GLU A 666 -25.28 -3.31 -6.37
N ASP A 667 -24.58 -2.25 -6.75
CA ASP A 667 -24.10 -1.25 -5.79
C ASP A 667 -25.23 -0.28 -5.44
N ALA A 668 -25.42 -0.04 -4.15
CA ALA A 668 -26.28 1.00 -3.63
C ALA A 668 -25.46 2.25 -3.30
N HIS A 669 -26.00 3.40 -3.62
CA HIS A 669 -25.47 4.71 -3.27
C HIS A 669 -26.30 5.29 -2.13
N VAL A 670 -25.66 6.06 -1.23
CA VAL A 670 -26.33 6.71 -0.10
C VAL A 670 -26.46 8.20 -0.39
N TYR A 671 -27.62 8.74 -0.09
CA TYR A 671 -27.82 10.19 0.01
C TYR A 671 -28.18 10.61 1.43
N VAL A 672 -27.69 11.78 1.84
CA VAL A 672 -28.08 12.47 3.09
C VAL A 672 -28.44 13.90 2.73
N HIS A 673 -29.71 14.26 2.86
CA HIS A 673 -30.23 15.58 2.53
C HIS A 673 -30.68 16.33 3.78
N GLY A 674 -30.30 17.59 3.90
CA GLY A 674 -30.83 18.52 4.89
C GLY A 674 -32.03 19.27 4.30
N ILE A 675 -33.21 19.12 4.91
CA ILE A 675 -34.47 19.67 4.44
C ILE A 675 -35.05 20.56 5.54
N PRO A 676 -35.54 21.80 5.26
CA PRO A 676 -36.22 22.61 6.26
C PRO A 676 -37.38 21.84 6.93
N ALA A 677 -37.47 21.86 8.26
CA ALA A 677 -38.40 21.00 9.00
C ALA A 677 -39.88 21.37 8.78
N ASP A 678 -40.15 22.61 8.41
CA ASP A 678 -41.47 23.16 8.10
C ASP A 678 -41.97 22.93 6.65
N HIS A 679 -41.06 22.37 5.80
CA HIS A 679 -41.39 22.10 4.41
C HIS A 679 -41.96 20.68 4.23
N PRO A 680 -43.19 20.54 3.66
CA PRO A 680 -43.88 19.23 3.56
C PRO A 680 -43.29 18.27 2.54
N PHE A 681 -42.42 18.72 1.60
CA PHE A 681 -41.91 17.91 0.51
C PHE A 681 -40.42 17.87 0.38
N ALA A 682 -39.88 16.71 -0.05
CA ALA A 682 -38.44 16.43 -0.27
C ALA A 682 -37.77 17.28 -1.38
N ALA A 683 -38.50 18.16 -2.04
CA ALA A 683 -37.99 18.98 -3.14
C ALA A 683 -37.11 20.19 -2.72
N ALA A 684 -37.11 20.55 -1.45
CA ALA A 684 -36.33 21.70 -0.94
C ALA A 684 -35.06 21.27 -0.20
N GLN A 685 -34.21 20.50 -0.86
CA GLN A 685 -32.89 20.13 -0.36
C GLN A 685 -32.02 21.39 -0.18
N ALA A 686 -31.61 21.67 1.05
CA ALA A 686 -30.84 22.85 1.40
C ALA A 686 -29.32 22.57 1.44
N PHE A 687 -28.93 21.36 1.79
CA PHE A 687 -27.57 20.83 1.73
C PHE A 687 -27.59 19.31 1.64
N GLN A 688 -26.48 18.71 1.17
CA GLN A 688 -26.39 17.26 0.96
C GLN A 688 -25.00 16.69 1.19
N SER A 689 -24.94 15.37 1.39
CA SER A 689 -23.72 14.56 1.37
C SER A 689 -24.06 13.19 0.79
N ASP A 690 -23.72 12.96 -0.46
CA ASP A 690 -24.00 11.71 -1.16
C ASP A 690 -22.71 10.89 -1.31
N HIS A 691 -22.83 9.56 -1.11
CA HIS A 691 -21.73 8.62 -1.26
C HIS A 691 -22.07 7.56 -2.30
N VAL A 692 -21.22 7.46 -3.33
CA VAL A 692 -21.32 6.42 -4.37
C VAL A 692 -21.00 5.04 -3.78
N HIS A 693 -20.12 4.97 -2.80
CA HIS A 693 -19.78 3.76 -2.08
C HIS A 693 -19.86 4.04 -0.57
N PRO A 694 -20.98 3.71 0.06
CA PRO A 694 -21.17 3.89 1.50
C PRO A 694 -20.07 3.18 2.28
N GLY A 695 -19.48 3.88 3.26
CA GLY A 695 -18.35 3.36 4.01
C GLY A 695 -17.09 3.10 3.19
N ASP A 696 -16.92 3.80 2.07
CA ASP A 696 -15.79 3.67 1.12
C ASP A 696 -15.66 2.25 0.53
N LEU A 697 -16.74 1.47 0.50
CA LEU A 697 -16.75 0.10 0.01
C LEU A 697 -18.00 -0.17 -0.85
N PRO A 698 -17.86 -0.66 -2.09
CA PRO A 698 -18.99 -1.08 -2.92
C PRO A 698 -19.92 -2.05 -2.18
N THR A 699 -21.23 -1.79 -2.19
CA THR A 699 -22.18 -2.58 -1.37
C THR A 699 -22.31 -4.03 -1.83
N ARG A 700 -22.01 -4.36 -3.09
CA ARG A 700 -21.88 -5.74 -3.59
C ARG A 700 -20.81 -6.58 -2.85
N ARG A 701 -19.90 -5.94 -2.12
CA ARG A 701 -18.88 -6.59 -1.30
C ARG A 701 -19.29 -6.76 0.16
N TRP A 702 -20.46 -6.27 0.51
CA TRP A 702 -20.93 -6.35 1.87
C TRP A 702 -21.39 -7.77 2.20
N ASP A 703 -21.02 -8.23 3.37
CA ASP A 703 -21.33 -9.55 3.90
C ASP A 703 -22.55 -9.42 4.84
N PRO A 704 -23.65 -10.18 4.66
CA PRO A 704 -24.84 -10.12 5.52
C PRO A 704 -24.58 -10.40 7.01
N GLU A 705 -23.48 -11.09 7.32
CA GLU A 705 -23.06 -11.35 8.71
C GLU A 705 -22.27 -10.17 9.34
N LYS A 706 -22.19 -9.03 8.64
CA LYS A 706 -21.44 -7.85 9.09
C LYS A 706 -22.28 -6.57 9.03
N HIS A 707 -21.82 -5.57 9.79
CA HIS A 707 -22.32 -4.20 9.70
C HIS A 707 -21.24 -3.28 9.14
N TYR A 708 -21.68 -2.16 8.56
CA TYR A 708 -20.81 -1.22 7.83
C TYR A 708 -21.04 0.19 8.32
N ARG A 709 -19.94 0.90 8.55
CA ARG A 709 -19.93 2.29 8.99
C ARG A 709 -19.74 3.21 7.79
N ASP A 710 -20.55 4.27 7.70
CA ASP A 710 -20.51 5.28 6.65
C ASP A 710 -20.44 6.69 7.26
N ASP A 711 -19.32 7.39 7.06
CA ASP A 711 -19.04 8.68 7.68
C ASP A 711 -19.32 9.82 6.72
N HIS A 712 -20.31 10.66 7.01
CA HIS A 712 -20.67 11.84 6.26
C HIS A 712 -20.17 13.12 6.92
N VAL A 713 -19.72 14.09 6.10
CA VAL A 713 -19.37 15.45 6.53
C VAL A 713 -20.33 16.40 5.85
N LEU A 714 -21.36 16.80 6.56
CA LEU A 714 -22.35 17.76 6.10
C LEU A 714 -21.76 19.18 6.18
N LYS A 715 -21.56 19.81 5.05
CA LYS A 715 -21.14 21.22 4.97
C LYS A 715 -22.35 22.11 4.97
N ILE A 716 -22.48 22.93 5.98
CA ILE A 716 -23.62 23.86 6.10
C ILE A 716 -23.30 25.12 5.28
N PRO A 717 -24.15 25.46 4.27
CA PRO A 717 -23.92 26.66 3.46
C PRO A 717 -23.87 27.92 4.30
N TYR A 718 -23.06 28.91 3.89
CA TYR A 718 -22.93 30.18 4.61
C TYR A 718 -24.21 31.02 4.59
N ASP A 719 -25.00 30.83 3.56
CA ASP A 719 -26.27 31.55 3.29
C ASP A 719 -27.50 30.77 3.75
N LEU A 720 -27.30 29.66 4.47
CA LEU A 720 -28.41 28.82 4.92
C LEU A 720 -29.24 29.58 5.97
N PRO A 721 -30.58 29.70 5.82
CA PRO A 721 -31.45 30.30 6.79
C PRO A 721 -31.36 29.63 8.16
N PRO A 722 -31.38 30.39 9.27
CA PRO A 722 -31.47 29.81 10.59
C PRO A 722 -32.80 29.09 10.79
N GLY A 723 -32.77 27.94 11.45
CA GLY A 723 -33.99 27.18 11.70
C GLY A 723 -33.70 25.68 11.90
N PRO A 724 -34.77 24.90 12.09
CA PRO A 724 -34.68 23.43 12.18
C PRO A 724 -34.64 22.79 10.79
N TYR A 725 -33.74 21.80 10.63
CA TYR A 725 -33.59 21.01 9.41
C TYR A 725 -33.72 19.53 9.73
N ARG A 726 -34.56 18.81 9.00
CA ARG A 726 -34.60 17.34 9.04
C ARG A 726 -33.45 16.79 8.21
N LEU A 727 -32.83 15.72 8.70
CA LEU A 727 -31.84 14.96 7.95
C LEU A 727 -32.53 13.71 7.37
N ARG A 728 -32.71 13.68 6.04
CA ARG A 728 -33.29 12.57 5.32
C ARG A 728 -32.18 11.69 4.73
N VAL A 729 -32.25 10.40 5.02
CA VAL A 729 -31.29 9.39 4.55
C VAL A 729 -32.02 8.41 3.63
N GLY A 730 -31.40 8.06 2.52
CA GLY A 730 -31.94 7.06 1.61
C GLY A 730 -30.89 6.41 0.74
N LEU A 731 -31.32 5.42 -0.02
CA LEU A 731 -30.53 4.64 -0.96
C LEU A 731 -31.07 4.75 -2.38
N TYR A 732 -30.18 4.64 -3.35
CA TYR A 732 -30.53 4.49 -4.76
C TYR A 732 -29.59 3.50 -5.47
N GLY A 733 -30.10 2.78 -6.48
CA GLY A 733 -29.35 1.80 -7.25
C GLY A 733 -28.30 2.47 -8.15
N GLY A 734 -27.07 1.99 -8.10
CA GLY A 734 -25.96 2.55 -8.86
C GLY A 734 -26.07 2.39 -10.39
N SER A 735 -26.84 1.39 -10.85
CA SER A 735 -27.01 1.10 -12.27
C SER A 735 -28.09 1.94 -12.97
N ASN A 736 -29.13 2.36 -12.23
CA ASN A 736 -30.33 2.99 -12.80
C ASN A 736 -30.76 4.28 -12.09
N ASN A 737 -30.03 4.70 -11.04
CA ASN A 737 -30.35 5.83 -10.18
C ASN A 737 -31.77 5.80 -9.56
N ARG A 738 -32.43 4.62 -9.54
CA ARG A 738 -33.74 4.44 -8.91
C ARG A 738 -33.59 4.46 -7.40
N ARG A 739 -34.34 5.31 -6.73
CA ARG A 739 -34.39 5.35 -5.27
C ARG A 739 -35.06 4.11 -4.71
N TRP A 740 -34.51 3.55 -3.65
CA TRP A 740 -35.03 2.38 -2.96
C TRP A 740 -36.08 2.81 -1.94
N ARG A 741 -37.14 2.04 -1.84
CA ARG A 741 -38.21 2.31 -0.86
C ARG A 741 -37.75 1.99 0.55
N ALA A 742 -38.08 2.87 1.51
CA ALA A 742 -37.77 2.74 2.92
C ALA A 742 -38.94 2.15 3.70
N GLY A 743 -38.72 1.09 4.45
CA GLY A 743 -39.74 0.39 5.22
C GLY A 743 -40.81 -0.28 4.35
N SER A 744 -42.04 -0.36 4.85
CA SER A 744 -43.19 -0.92 4.16
C SER A 744 -43.98 0.12 3.33
N GLY A 745 -43.52 1.35 3.30
CA GLY A 745 -44.19 2.50 2.66
C GLY A 745 -43.73 2.76 1.22
N GLU A 746 -44.26 3.83 0.63
CA GLU A 746 -43.84 4.34 -0.69
C GLU A 746 -42.70 5.35 -0.60
N ASP A 747 -42.30 5.70 0.63
CA ASP A 747 -41.23 6.66 0.87
C ASP A 747 -39.86 6.16 0.37
N ASP A 748 -39.13 7.06 -0.28
CA ASP A 748 -37.77 6.76 -0.82
C ASP A 748 -36.62 7.03 0.15
N GLY A 749 -36.93 7.37 1.42
CA GLY A 749 -35.95 7.64 2.45
C GLY A 749 -36.54 7.73 3.84
N VAL A 750 -35.74 7.78 4.85
CA VAL A 750 -36.11 7.92 6.26
C VAL A 750 -35.61 9.24 6.84
N ASP A 751 -36.46 9.99 7.51
CA ASP A 751 -36.07 11.17 8.28
C ASP A 751 -35.48 10.72 9.61
N LEU A 752 -34.28 11.21 9.96
CA LEU A 752 -33.73 10.92 11.28
C LEU A 752 -34.60 11.57 12.37
N PRO A 753 -34.80 10.88 13.52
CA PRO A 753 -35.75 11.31 14.56
C PRO A 753 -35.53 12.70 15.12
N GLN A 754 -34.32 13.23 15.06
CA GLN A 754 -33.96 14.54 15.57
C GLN A 754 -33.69 15.53 14.45
N VAL A 755 -33.90 16.82 14.72
CA VAL A 755 -33.67 17.92 13.77
C VAL A 755 -32.34 18.63 14.07
N LEU A 756 -31.59 18.97 13.03
CA LEU A 756 -30.41 19.82 13.10
C LEU A 756 -30.85 21.28 13.22
N ILE A 757 -30.37 21.99 14.23
CA ILE A 757 -30.68 23.43 14.46
C ILE A 757 -29.56 24.28 13.86
N VAL A 758 -29.86 25.03 12.81
CA VAL A 758 -28.95 26.06 12.27
C VAL A 758 -29.18 27.35 13.04
N ARG A 759 -28.13 27.81 13.74
CA ARG A 759 -28.18 28.98 14.61
C ARG A 759 -28.07 30.26 13.77
N ARG A 760 -28.65 31.37 14.29
CA ARG A 760 -28.35 32.71 13.77
C ARG A 760 -26.87 33.03 14.00
N THR A 761 -26.17 33.44 12.98
CA THR A 761 -24.84 34.03 13.13
C THR A 761 -25.02 35.48 13.58
N VAL A 762 -24.73 35.79 14.82
CA VAL A 762 -24.52 37.17 15.24
C VAL A 762 -23.13 37.56 14.75
N ARG A 763 -23.04 38.27 13.61
CA ARG A 763 -21.79 38.93 13.24
C ARG A 763 -21.55 40.02 14.30
N ALA A 764 -20.55 39.89 15.14
CA ALA A 764 -19.97 40.99 15.85
C ALA A 764 -19.52 42.00 14.79
N LEU A 765 -20.12 43.19 14.80
CA LEU A 765 -19.62 44.30 13.96
C LEU A 765 -18.15 44.56 14.36
N PRO A 766 -17.22 44.72 13.40
CA PRO A 766 -15.89 45.19 13.73
C PRO A 766 -16.02 46.49 14.53
N SER A 767 -15.09 46.68 15.48
CA SER A 767 -15.02 47.81 16.42
C SER A 767 -15.52 49.12 15.83
N PRO A 768 -16.27 49.92 16.59
CA PRO A 768 -16.94 51.09 16.05
C PRO A 768 -15.96 52.01 15.30
N VAL A 769 -16.26 52.26 14.04
CA VAL A 769 -15.51 53.25 13.25
C VAL A 769 -15.85 54.60 13.86
N SER A 770 -14.86 55.27 14.41
CA SER A 770 -15.02 56.64 14.97
C SER A 770 -15.19 57.61 13.81
N PHE A 771 -16.37 58.16 13.66
CA PHE A 771 -16.67 59.25 12.73
C PHE A 771 -16.62 60.58 13.46
N GLY A 772 -15.47 61.00 13.97
CA GLY A 772 -15.32 62.30 14.59
C GLY A 772 -16.30 62.65 15.75
N GLU A 773 -16.05 63.69 16.46
CA GLU A 773 -16.86 64.07 17.67
C GLU A 773 -18.33 64.47 17.43
N ALA A 774 -18.76 64.51 16.17
CA ALA A 774 -20.11 65.04 15.79
C ALA A 774 -21.19 63.96 15.56
N LEU A 775 -20.85 62.68 15.55
CA LEU A 775 -21.79 61.58 15.29
C LEU A 775 -21.53 60.44 16.25
N GLN A 776 -22.39 60.25 17.23
CA GLN A 776 -22.41 59.00 18.04
C GLN A 776 -23.06 57.86 17.28
N PRO A 777 -22.44 56.65 17.21
CA PRO A 777 -23.02 55.54 16.56
C PRO A 777 -24.24 55.02 17.30
N VAL A 778 -25.40 55.05 16.67
CA VAL A 778 -26.57 54.32 17.13
C VAL A 778 -26.38 52.86 16.74
N SER A 779 -26.29 51.97 17.70
CA SER A 779 -26.21 50.51 17.43
C SER A 779 -27.54 50.02 16.89
N TYR A 780 -27.64 49.85 15.58
CA TYR A 780 -28.72 49.08 14.98
C TYR A 780 -28.28 47.62 14.96
N THR A 781 -28.90 46.83 15.82
CA THR A 781 -28.96 45.38 15.63
C THR A 781 -29.97 45.10 14.51
N HIS A 782 -29.51 44.94 13.26
CA HIS A 782 -30.32 44.32 12.26
C HIS A 782 -30.36 42.82 12.58
N LEU A 783 -31.49 42.40 13.08
CA LEU A 783 -31.96 41.04 13.09
C LEU A 783 -32.36 40.69 11.65
N THR A 784 -31.53 40.01 10.93
CA THR A 784 -31.93 39.21 9.75
C THR A 784 -31.79 37.71 10.06
#